data_6f9cb8d19ac214b7acdb62ebe8b3e19c
#
_entry.id   6f9cb8d19ac214b7acdb62ebe8b3e19c
#
_cell.length_a   1.000
_cell.length_b   1.000
_cell.length_c   1.000
_cell.angle_alpha   90.00
_cell.angle_beta   90.00
_cell.angle_gamma   90.00
#
_symmetry.space_group_name_H-M   'P 1'
#
loop_
_entity.id
_entity.type
_entity.pdbx_description
1 polymer ?
#
loop_
_entity_poly.entity_id
_entity_poly.type
_entity_poly.pdbx_seq_one_letter_code
_entity_poly.pdbx_strand_id
1 'polypeptide(L)'
;TKGLDLLGFKYEDRGEPFQGASGATHPVLAEAVTQFQSLAYKELLPADGPVRTQIMGAPSTAKEQQSERVKEFMNYQLMSEMKEYEQEFDQMLFYLPLSGSTFKKVYYDELLGRAVSKFVPADDLLVPYSATSLEDADAIIHKINISENDLRKQQVGGFYRDIEVSEASAEDDEIADKERELEGIRRSDKSPDMYTLLECHVDLDLEGFQDTNPETGEATEIKLPYIVTIEEGSREVLSIRRNYEATDPKKRRINYFTHFKFLPGLGFYGFGLIHMIGGLSRTATAALRQLLDAGTLSNLPSGFKTRGIRVRDEAQSIRPGEFRDVDAPGGNLRESFMPLPFKEPSATLLQLMGIVVQAGQRFASIADMQVGDGNQGAAVGTTVALLERGSRVMSAIHKRLYNSLKNEFKQLVRIFSLYLPPEYPYDVVGGQRMVKKTDFDDRIDILPVADPNIFSQTQRISLAQTQLQLAQTNPKIHNLYQAYRSMYEAIGVKNVDLILPPPQPPQPMDPSMEHIQSMAGKKFQAFPKQDHKAHIDAHLNFMGTSMVRNNPTIMSLVQKNILEHISLMAQEQIQLEFKDEIVQLQQMQAQMQQQAMTGMPPQPNPMMEQLQITIESRKSKLIAEMTKDFMEEERKINSAEDVDPLIKLKSREVDLRAMENERKKEEGEQKLEIERAKLVQDQVKFDEKMEQND
;
A
#
# COMPACT_ATOMS: atom_id res chain seq x y z
N THR A 1 -23.83 -0.52 -22.65
CA THR A 1 -25.24 -0.93 -22.60
C THR A 1 -25.45 -2.43 -22.63
N LYS A 2 -25.01 -3.19 -23.67
CA LYS A 2 -25.26 -4.65 -23.79
C LYS A 2 -24.76 -5.48 -22.60
N GLY A 3 -23.68 -5.08 -21.96
CA GLY A 3 -23.15 -5.74 -20.76
C GLY A 3 -24.08 -5.56 -19.57
N LEU A 4 -24.59 -4.37 -19.39
CA LEU A 4 -25.53 -4.02 -18.33
C LEU A 4 -26.85 -4.79 -18.47
N ASP A 5 -27.39 -4.94 -19.70
CA ASP A 5 -28.58 -5.75 -19.96
C ASP A 5 -28.42 -7.22 -19.55
N LEU A 6 -27.22 -7.78 -19.75
CA LEU A 6 -26.93 -9.18 -19.44
C LEU A 6 -26.65 -9.45 -17.97
N LEU A 7 -26.51 -8.41 -17.11
CA LEU A 7 -26.45 -8.57 -15.67
C LEU A 7 -27.77 -9.07 -15.09
N GLY A 8 -28.91 -8.73 -15.73
CA GLY A 8 -30.22 -9.24 -15.33
C GLY A 8 -30.77 -8.68 -14.03
N PHE A 9 -30.34 -7.50 -13.61
CA PHE A 9 -30.81 -6.84 -12.38
C PHE A 9 -32.22 -6.30 -12.49
N LYS A 10 -32.74 -6.17 -13.71
CA LYS A 10 -34.10 -5.74 -13.98
C LYS A 10 -34.86 -6.80 -14.76
N TYR A 11 -36.12 -7.06 -14.36
CA TYR A 11 -37.03 -7.89 -15.12
C TYR A 11 -37.61 -7.06 -16.28
N GLU A 12 -37.50 -7.57 -17.52
CA GLU A 12 -38.02 -6.89 -18.72
C GLU A 12 -39.50 -7.27 -18.96
N ASP A 13 -40.38 -6.26 -19.04
CA ASP A 13 -41.76 -6.51 -19.53
C ASP A 13 -41.73 -6.67 -21.06
N ARG A 14 -41.97 -7.90 -21.54
CA ARG A 14 -41.96 -8.23 -22.96
C ARG A 14 -43.39 -8.40 -23.52
N GLY A 15 -43.63 -7.69 -24.57
CA GLY A 15 -44.87 -7.84 -25.37
C GLY A 15 -44.74 -8.85 -26.51
N GLU A 16 -43.52 -9.28 -26.84
CA GLU A 16 -43.21 -10.23 -27.93
C GLU A 16 -42.54 -11.49 -27.41
N PRO A 17 -42.82 -12.69 -27.92
CA PRO A 17 -43.71 -13.01 -29.06
C PRO A 17 -45.20 -13.01 -28.71
N PHE A 18 -45.57 -12.83 -27.44
CA PHE A 18 -46.95 -12.66 -26.97
C PHE A 18 -46.95 -11.78 -25.70
N GLN A 19 -48.06 -11.18 -25.40
CA GLN A 19 -48.19 -10.32 -24.23
C GLN A 19 -48.05 -11.11 -22.94
N GLY A 20 -47.08 -10.74 -22.09
CA GLY A 20 -46.73 -11.47 -20.88
C GLY A 20 -45.64 -12.56 -21.10
N ALA A 21 -44.92 -12.48 -22.23
CA ALA A 21 -43.73 -13.32 -22.46
C ALA A 21 -42.67 -13.07 -21.38
N SER A 22 -41.91 -14.09 -21.05
CA SER A 22 -40.91 -14.04 -19.98
C SER A 22 -39.78 -13.02 -20.25
N GLY A 23 -39.58 -12.09 -19.32
CA GLY A 23 -38.46 -11.15 -19.31
C GLY A 23 -37.26 -11.58 -18.48
N ALA A 24 -37.22 -12.86 -18.02
CA ALA A 24 -36.16 -13.37 -17.21
C ALA A 24 -34.78 -13.34 -17.92
N THR A 25 -33.74 -12.96 -17.22
CA THR A 25 -32.35 -13.01 -17.71
C THR A 25 -31.55 -14.02 -16.89
N HIS A 26 -30.79 -14.89 -17.54
CA HIS A 26 -29.97 -15.85 -16.85
C HIS A 26 -28.73 -15.17 -16.25
N PRO A 27 -28.46 -15.26 -14.93
CA PRO A 27 -27.47 -14.43 -14.24
C PRO A 27 -25.99 -14.88 -14.37
N VAL A 28 -25.62 -15.67 -15.40
CA VAL A 28 -24.25 -16.20 -15.55
C VAL A 28 -23.20 -15.09 -15.53
N LEU A 29 -23.46 -13.98 -16.20
CA LEU A 29 -22.51 -12.85 -16.22
C LEU A 29 -22.44 -12.15 -14.87
N ALA A 30 -23.58 -11.90 -14.24
CA ALA A 30 -23.64 -11.27 -12.92
C ALA A 30 -22.93 -12.11 -11.84
N GLU A 31 -23.17 -13.42 -11.85
CA GLU A 31 -22.48 -14.37 -10.98
C GLU A 31 -20.95 -14.29 -11.13
N ALA A 32 -20.46 -14.30 -12.37
CA ALA A 32 -19.03 -14.23 -12.66
C ALA A 32 -18.40 -12.90 -12.20
N VAL A 33 -19.09 -11.77 -12.44
CA VAL A 33 -18.62 -10.44 -12.03
C VAL A 33 -18.57 -10.33 -10.52
N THR A 34 -19.62 -10.77 -9.82
CA THR A 34 -19.74 -10.66 -8.35
C THR A 34 -18.75 -11.56 -7.65
N GLN A 35 -18.52 -12.76 -8.18
CA GLN A 35 -17.49 -13.68 -7.63
C GLN A 35 -16.10 -13.06 -7.75
N PHE A 36 -15.74 -12.52 -8.92
CA PHE A 36 -14.47 -11.85 -9.10
C PHE A 36 -14.30 -10.67 -8.15
N GLN A 37 -15.29 -9.77 -8.06
CA GLN A 37 -15.28 -8.64 -7.16
C GLN A 37 -15.03 -9.06 -5.71
N SER A 38 -15.80 -10.03 -5.21
CA SER A 38 -15.72 -10.50 -3.82
C SER A 38 -14.36 -11.09 -3.47
N LEU A 39 -13.75 -11.84 -4.41
CA LEU A 39 -12.42 -12.42 -4.23
C LEU A 39 -11.32 -11.36 -4.30
N ALA A 40 -11.35 -10.53 -5.34
CA ALA A 40 -10.36 -9.50 -5.58
C ALA A 40 -10.34 -8.43 -4.49
N TYR A 41 -11.52 -8.01 -4.03
CA TYR A 41 -11.66 -7.03 -2.96
C TYR A 41 -10.97 -7.48 -1.67
N LYS A 42 -11.23 -8.70 -1.22
CA LYS A 42 -10.63 -9.26 -0.01
C LYS A 42 -9.11 -9.42 -0.10
N GLU A 43 -8.60 -9.74 -1.28
CA GLU A 43 -7.17 -9.96 -1.48
C GLU A 43 -6.39 -8.68 -1.69
N LEU A 44 -6.94 -7.73 -2.45
CA LEU A 44 -6.24 -6.51 -2.83
C LEU A 44 -6.33 -5.43 -1.75
N LEU A 45 -7.40 -5.47 -0.91
CA LEU A 45 -7.62 -4.53 0.18
C LEU A 45 -7.73 -5.24 1.53
N PRO A 46 -6.62 -5.80 2.06
CA PRO A 46 -6.62 -6.45 3.37
C PRO A 46 -6.84 -5.44 4.48
N ALA A 47 -7.39 -5.90 5.62
CA ALA A 47 -7.74 -5.06 6.76
C ALA A 47 -6.56 -4.28 7.38
N ASP A 48 -5.34 -4.77 7.21
CA ASP A 48 -4.11 -4.13 7.69
C ASP A 48 -3.56 -3.08 6.69
N GLY A 49 -4.26 -2.86 5.61
CA GLY A 49 -3.91 -1.94 4.53
C GLY A 49 -3.19 -2.60 3.35
N PRO A 50 -3.35 -2.03 2.15
CA PRO A 50 -2.87 -2.62 0.90
C PRO A 50 -1.38 -2.37 0.62
N VAL A 51 -0.68 -1.57 1.43
CA VAL A 51 0.68 -1.10 1.14
C VAL A 51 1.72 -1.84 1.96
N ARG A 52 2.76 -2.32 1.30
CA ARG A 52 4.03 -2.74 1.89
C ARG A 52 5.18 -1.97 1.24
N THR A 53 6.31 -1.94 1.90
CA THR A 53 7.51 -1.24 1.44
C THR A 53 8.66 -2.21 1.25
N GLN A 54 9.56 -1.89 0.31
CA GLN A 54 10.79 -2.64 0.06
C GLN A 54 11.97 -1.68 -0.04
N ILE A 55 13.02 -1.94 0.73
CA ILE A 55 14.24 -1.12 0.72
C ILE A 55 15.05 -1.40 -0.53
N MET A 56 15.38 -0.35 -1.25
CA MET A 56 16.26 -0.42 -2.41
C MET A 56 17.74 -0.30 -1.98
N GLY A 57 18.56 -1.24 -2.42
CA GLY A 57 19.98 -1.31 -2.08
C GLY A 57 20.26 -1.95 -0.72
N ALA A 58 21.40 -1.61 -0.09
CA ALA A 58 21.81 -2.20 1.18
C ALA A 58 20.90 -1.75 2.32
N PRO A 59 20.37 -2.67 3.14
CA PRO A 59 19.55 -2.34 4.30
C PRO A 59 20.40 -1.62 5.38
N SER A 60 19.77 -0.66 6.05
CA SER A 60 20.34 -0.01 7.23
C SER A 60 19.20 0.31 8.20
N THR A 61 19.48 0.40 9.50
CA THR A 61 18.48 0.68 10.53
C THR A 61 17.69 1.96 10.24
N ALA A 62 18.35 2.99 9.70
CA ALA A 62 17.67 4.23 9.33
C ALA A 62 16.67 4.04 8.17
N LYS A 63 17.04 3.25 7.15
CA LYS A 63 16.14 2.91 6.04
C LYS A 63 15.00 1.99 6.46
N GLU A 64 15.24 1.09 7.40
CA GLU A 64 14.20 0.22 7.96
C GLU A 64 13.15 1.04 8.71
N GLN A 65 13.56 1.97 9.54
CA GLN A 65 12.66 2.88 10.24
C GLN A 65 11.91 3.81 9.28
N GLN A 66 12.57 4.34 8.25
CA GLN A 66 11.94 5.13 7.19
C GLN A 66 10.88 4.30 6.44
N SER A 67 11.23 3.09 6.06
CA SER A 67 10.36 2.14 5.37
C SER A 67 9.08 1.84 6.16
N GLU A 68 9.21 1.61 7.47
CA GLU A 68 8.07 1.36 8.35
C GLU A 68 7.18 2.61 8.50
N ARG A 69 7.77 3.81 8.68
CA ARG A 69 6.98 5.06 8.74
C ARG A 69 6.20 5.31 7.46
N VAL A 70 6.82 5.12 6.29
CA VAL A 70 6.15 5.29 4.99
C VAL A 70 5.01 4.28 4.83
N LYS A 71 5.22 3.01 5.17
CA LYS A 71 4.21 1.96 5.13
C LYS A 71 3.01 2.29 6.02
N GLU A 72 3.27 2.62 7.29
CA GLU A 72 2.20 2.97 8.26
C GLU A 72 1.41 4.19 7.79
N PHE A 73 2.09 5.23 7.33
CA PHE A 73 1.45 6.44 6.85
C PHE A 73 0.60 6.20 5.60
N MET A 74 1.12 5.47 4.61
CA MET A 74 0.37 5.16 3.39
C MET A 74 -0.90 4.36 3.69
N ASN A 75 -0.80 3.36 4.57
CA ASN A 75 -1.97 2.58 4.99
C ASN A 75 -2.95 3.43 5.79
N TYR A 76 -2.50 4.32 6.67
CA TYR A 76 -3.35 5.27 7.38
C TYR A 76 -4.10 6.20 6.40
N GLN A 77 -3.40 6.75 5.40
CA GLN A 77 -4.02 7.60 4.38
C GLN A 77 -5.12 6.86 3.62
N LEU A 78 -4.84 5.66 3.11
CA LEU A 78 -5.76 4.88 2.29
C LEU A 78 -6.96 4.33 3.06
N MET A 79 -6.76 3.91 4.31
CA MET A 79 -7.80 3.22 5.09
C MET A 79 -8.57 4.11 6.06
N SER A 80 -8.04 5.30 6.39
CA SER A 80 -8.65 6.18 7.40
C SER A 80 -8.97 7.59 6.88
N GLU A 81 -8.02 8.24 6.21
CA GLU A 81 -8.20 9.62 5.73
C GLU A 81 -8.98 9.69 4.41
N MET A 82 -8.67 8.82 3.46
CA MET A 82 -9.32 8.75 2.16
C MET A 82 -10.58 7.89 2.25
N LYS A 83 -11.62 8.41 2.90
CA LYS A 83 -12.88 7.67 3.18
C LYS A 83 -13.56 7.12 1.94
N GLU A 84 -13.37 7.76 0.81
CA GLU A 84 -13.89 7.35 -0.50
C GLU A 84 -13.13 6.17 -1.09
N TYR A 85 -11.87 5.94 -0.67
CA TYR A 85 -10.96 5.00 -1.35
C TYR A 85 -11.51 3.58 -1.44
N GLU A 86 -12.06 3.08 -0.34
CA GLU A 86 -12.61 1.73 -0.25
C GLU A 86 -13.83 1.56 -1.15
N GLN A 87 -14.75 2.53 -1.15
CA GLN A 87 -15.96 2.50 -1.98
C GLN A 87 -15.64 2.62 -3.46
N GLU A 88 -14.78 3.55 -3.84
CA GLU A 88 -14.31 3.76 -5.22
C GLU A 88 -13.57 2.53 -5.76
N PHE A 89 -12.80 1.86 -4.87
CA PHE A 89 -12.08 0.64 -5.24
C PHE A 89 -13.02 -0.56 -5.43
N ASP A 90 -14.03 -0.70 -4.57
CA ASP A 90 -15.04 -1.75 -4.68
C ASP A 90 -15.86 -1.59 -5.97
N GLN A 91 -16.30 -0.36 -6.27
CA GLN A 91 -16.99 -0.04 -7.51
C GLN A 91 -16.11 -0.35 -8.74
N MET A 92 -14.85 0.04 -8.71
CA MET A 92 -13.89 -0.27 -9.77
C MET A 92 -13.76 -1.79 -9.99
N LEU A 93 -13.73 -2.58 -8.92
CA LEU A 93 -13.61 -4.04 -9.02
C LEU A 93 -14.88 -4.70 -9.59
N PHE A 94 -16.03 -4.06 -9.51
CA PHE A 94 -17.25 -4.51 -10.17
C PHE A 94 -17.22 -4.19 -11.68
N TYR A 95 -16.84 -2.97 -12.04
CA TYR A 95 -16.77 -2.53 -13.44
C TYR A 95 -15.66 -3.18 -14.23
N LEU A 96 -14.51 -3.44 -13.62
CA LEU A 96 -13.34 -3.98 -14.30
C LEU A 96 -13.58 -5.32 -15.00
N PRO A 97 -14.13 -6.37 -14.34
CA PRO A 97 -14.42 -7.63 -15.03
C PRO A 97 -15.55 -7.47 -16.07
N LEU A 98 -16.47 -6.55 -15.90
CA LEU A 98 -17.55 -6.32 -16.83
C LEU A 98 -17.05 -5.67 -18.11
N SER A 99 -16.43 -4.49 -18.02
CA SER A 99 -16.00 -3.66 -19.16
C SER A 99 -14.62 -4.06 -19.72
N GLY A 100 -13.74 -4.62 -18.88
CA GLY A 100 -12.38 -5.01 -19.23
C GLY A 100 -11.31 -3.93 -18.99
N SER A 101 -11.71 -2.68 -18.84
CA SER A 101 -10.83 -1.54 -18.54
C SER A 101 -11.51 -0.59 -17.57
N THR A 102 -10.73 -0.12 -16.61
CA THR A 102 -11.12 0.96 -15.71
C THR A 102 -9.89 1.81 -15.37
N PHE A 103 -10.11 2.99 -14.85
CA PHE A 103 -9.04 3.91 -14.50
C PHE A 103 -9.22 4.41 -13.08
N LYS A 104 -8.10 4.83 -12.47
CA LYS A 104 -8.12 5.65 -11.26
C LYS A 104 -7.34 6.93 -11.52
N LYS A 105 -7.88 8.06 -11.08
CA LYS A 105 -7.24 9.36 -11.13
C LYS A 105 -6.73 9.73 -9.75
N VAL A 106 -5.42 9.98 -9.64
CA VAL A 106 -4.74 10.32 -8.39
C VAL A 106 -4.27 11.78 -8.47
N TYR A 107 -4.76 12.61 -7.55
CA TYR A 107 -4.42 14.02 -7.51
C TYR A 107 -4.50 14.59 -6.08
N TYR A 108 -3.96 15.77 -5.88
CA TYR A 108 -4.12 16.52 -4.65
C TYR A 108 -5.33 17.44 -4.78
N ASP A 109 -6.28 17.33 -3.86
CA ASP A 109 -7.45 18.19 -3.83
C ASP A 109 -7.20 19.34 -2.86
N GLU A 110 -7.11 20.57 -3.38
CA GLU A 110 -6.83 21.77 -2.58
C GLU A 110 -8.01 22.12 -1.65
N LEU A 111 -9.25 21.81 -2.02
CA LEU A 111 -10.42 22.06 -1.19
C LEU A 111 -10.50 21.10 -0.02
N LEU A 112 -10.11 19.84 -0.22
CA LEU A 112 -10.04 18.82 0.82
C LEU A 112 -8.72 18.87 1.59
N GLY A 113 -7.68 19.50 1.02
CA GLY A 113 -6.35 19.59 1.63
C GLY A 113 -5.62 18.25 1.72
N ARG A 114 -5.96 17.27 0.87
CA ARG A 114 -5.39 15.91 0.90
C ARG A 114 -5.31 15.26 -0.48
N ALA A 115 -4.58 14.17 -0.57
CA ALA A 115 -4.58 13.31 -1.75
C ALA A 115 -5.94 12.61 -1.93
N VAL A 116 -6.32 12.41 -3.17
CA VAL A 116 -7.55 11.73 -3.58
C VAL A 116 -7.24 10.73 -4.69
N SER A 117 -7.89 9.57 -4.66
CA SER A 117 -7.81 8.56 -5.71
C SER A 117 -9.23 8.15 -6.09
N LYS A 118 -9.72 8.65 -7.22
CA LYS A 118 -11.09 8.43 -7.71
C LYS A 118 -11.12 7.39 -8.82
N PHE A 119 -12.15 6.59 -8.82
CA PHE A 119 -12.51 5.70 -9.91
C PHE A 119 -12.99 6.51 -11.12
N VAL A 120 -12.55 6.14 -12.31
CA VAL A 120 -12.97 6.71 -13.59
C VAL A 120 -13.38 5.56 -14.51
N PRO A 121 -14.64 5.49 -14.93
CA PRO A 121 -15.11 4.52 -15.89
C PRO A 121 -14.40 4.65 -17.25
N ALA A 122 -14.44 3.60 -18.05
CA ALA A 122 -13.74 3.61 -19.35
C ALA A 122 -14.36 4.56 -20.37
N ASP A 123 -15.61 4.89 -20.24
CA ASP A 123 -16.37 5.83 -21.08
C ASP A 123 -16.08 7.30 -20.77
N ASP A 124 -15.61 7.59 -19.55
CA ASP A 124 -15.21 8.94 -19.15
C ASP A 124 -13.75 9.29 -19.48
N LEU A 125 -12.95 8.31 -19.98
CA LEU A 125 -11.56 8.56 -20.35
C LEU A 125 -11.32 8.25 -21.83
N LEU A 126 -11.12 9.30 -22.61
CA LEU A 126 -10.92 9.24 -24.05
C LEU A 126 -9.44 9.36 -24.38
N VAL A 127 -8.95 8.50 -25.27
CA VAL A 127 -7.58 8.52 -25.78
C VAL A 127 -7.59 8.39 -27.31
N PRO A 128 -6.57 8.91 -28.03
CA PRO A 128 -6.45 8.70 -29.47
C PRO A 128 -6.41 7.23 -29.85
N TYR A 129 -6.93 6.89 -31.00
CA TYR A 129 -6.98 5.51 -31.51
C TYR A 129 -5.57 4.88 -31.67
N SER A 130 -4.56 5.73 -31.91
CA SER A 130 -3.15 5.32 -32.03
C SER A 130 -2.51 4.92 -30.71
N ALA A 131 -3.07 5.31 -29.56
CA ALA A 131 -2.48 5.04 -28.27
C ALA A 131 -2.53 3.54 -27.90
N THR A 132 -1.46 3.04 -27.31
CA THR A 132 -1.37 1.68 -26.75
C THR A 132 -1.28 1.69 -25.24
N SER A 133 -0.78 2.76 -24.64
CA SER A 133 -0.67 2.99 -23.21
C SER A 133 -1.01 4.45 -22.84
N LEU A 134 -1.10 4.76 -21.54
CA LEU A 134 -1.29 6.13 -21.06
C LEU A 134 -0.02 6.98 -21.25
N GLU A 135 1.14 6.32 -21.29
CA GLU A 135 2.43 6.98 -21.43
C GLU A 135 2.69 7.46 -22.87
N ASP A 136 2.19 6.70 -23.88
CA ASP A 136 2.39 7.00 -25.30
C ASP A 136 1.20 7.72 -25.94
N ALA A 137 0.14 7.99 -25.18
CA ALA A 137 -1.01 8.72 -25.67
C ALA A 137 -0.67 10.21 -25.88
N ASP A 138 -0.84 10.72 -27.11
CA ASP A 138 -0.64 12.14 -27.44
C ASP A 138 -1.61 13.05 -26.67
N ALA A 139 -2.82 12.56 -26.40
CA ALA A 139 -3.82 13.26 -25.64
C ALA A 139 -4.57 12.28 -24.73
N ILE A 140 -4.96 12.75 -23.55
CA ILE A 140 -5.88 12.04 -22.63
C ILE A 140 -6.96 13.04 -22.27
N ILE A 141 -8.22 12.71 -22.52
CA ILE A 141 -9.35 13.57 -22.20
C ILE A 141 -10.20 12.87 -21.16
N HIS A 142 -10.39 13.52 -20.03
CA HIS A 142 -11.25 13.06 -18.95
C HIS A 142 -12.55 13.89 -18.93
N LYS A 143 -13.66 13.22 -19.10
CA LYS A 143 -15.01 13.80 -19.02
C LYS A 143 -15.42 13.84 -17.55
N ILE A 144 -15.81 15.02 -17.06
CA ILE A 144 -16.18 15.26 -15.67
C ILE A 144 -17.53 15.96 -15.64
N ASN A 145 -18.52 15.35 -15.00
CA ASN A 145 -19.79 15.98 -14.75
C ASN A 145 -19.75 16.69 -13.40
N ILE A 146 -20.06 17.99 -13.39
CA ILE A 146 -19.99 18.84 -12.21
C ILE A 146 -21.29 19.63 -12.02
N SER A 147 -21.73 19.79 -10.76
CA SER A 147 -22.87 20.62 -10.45
C SER A 147 -22.54 22.12 -10.62
N GLU A 148 -23.55 22.95 -10.89
CA GLU A 148 -23.39 24.41 -10.96
C GLU A 148 -22.71 24.98 -9.70
N ASN A 149 -23.15 24.54 -8.53
CA ASN A 149 -22.60 25.01 -7.26
C ASN A 149 -21.13 24.63 -7.07
N ASP A 150 -20.73 23.43 -7.48
CA ASP A 150 -19.34 22.99 -7.34
C ASP A 150 -18.45 23.65 -8.38
N LEU A 151 -18.95 23.89 -9.60
CA LEU A 151 -18.26 24.72 -10.60
C LEU A 151 -18.01 26.13 -10.04
N ARG A 152 -19.04 26.73 -9.43
CA ARG A 152 -18.94 28.08 -8.84
C ARG A 152 -17.96 28.12 -7.67
N LYS A 153 -17.94 27.10 -6.81
CA LYS A 153 -16.92 26.99 -5.73
C LYS A 153 -15.50 26.99 -6.29
N GLN A 154 -15.28 26.26 -7.39
CA GLN A 154 -13.97 26.19 -8.02
C GLN A 154 -13.58 27.49 -8.74
N GLN A 155 -14.55 28.23 -9.29
CA GLN A 155 -14.33 29.57 -9.83
C GLN A 155 -13.95 30.55 -8.71
N VAL A 156 -14.74 30.59 -7.63
CA VAL A 156 -14.47 31.47 -6.46
C VAL A 156 -13.14 31.12 -5.79
N GLY A 157 -12.80 29.83 -5.72
CA GLY A 157 -11.49 29.35 -5.22
C GLY A 157 -10.31 29.67 -6.14
N GLY A 158 -10.54 30.21 -7.34
CA GLY A 158 -9.49 30.56 -8.30
C GLY A 158 -8.91 29.35 -9.04
N PHE A 159 -9.52 28.18 -8.90
CA PHE A 159 -9.12 26.99 -9.65
C PHE A 159 -9.51 27.09 -11.13
N TYR A 160 -10.71 27.58 -11.39
CA TYR A 160 -11.22 27.92 -12.72
C TYR A 160 -11.40 29.43 -12.88
N ARG A 161 -11.36 29.90 -14.11
CA ARG A 161 -11.64 31.31 -14.48
C ARG A 161 -13.09 31.61 -14.14
N ASP A 162 -13.34 32.80 -13.59
CA ASP A 162 -14.69 33.31 -13.34
C ASP A 162 -15.28 33.88 -14.63
N ILE A 163 -15.90 32.99 -15.41
CA ILE A 163 -16.55 33.29 -16.67
C ILE A 163 -17.96 32.68 -16.65
N GLU A 164 -18.87 33.31 -17.37
CA GLU A 164 -20.19 32.75 -17.63
C GLU A 164 -20.05 31.61 -18.63
N VAL A 165 -20.61 30.46 -18.29
CA VAL A 165 -20.69 29.27 -19.15
C VAL A 165 -22.10 29.15 -19.70
N SER A 166 -22.31 28.30 -20.71
CA SER A 166 -23.64 28.01 -21.26
C SER A 166 -24.59 27.50 -20.16
N GLU A 167 -25.90 27.47 -20.46
CA GLU A 167 -26.83 26.77 -19.56
C GLU A 167 -26.44 25.29 -19.48
N ALA A 168 -26.46 24.74 -18.26
CA ALA A 168 -26.19 23.34 -18.03
C ALA A 168 -27.18 22.50 -18.85
N SER A 169 -26.66 21.55 -19.61
CA SER A 169 -27.47 20.63 -20.40
C SER A 169 -27.28 19.22 -19.94
N ALA A 170 -28.37 18.49 -19.84
CA ALA A 170 -28.27 17.05 -19.64
C ALA A 170 -27.97 16.40 -21.00
N GLU A 171 -26.74 16.00 -21.25
CA GLU A 171 -26.43 15.09 -22.36
C GLU A 171 -27.12 13.74 -22.17
N ASP A 172 -27.70 13.23 -23.27
CA ASP A 172 -28.26 11.88 -23.34
C ASP A 172 -27.09 10.87 -23.41
N ASP A 173 -26.63 10.45 -22.25
CA ASP A 173 -25.66 9.35 -22.13
C ASP A 173 -26.43 8.03 -21.97
N GLU A 174 -26.48 7.22 -23.04
CA GLU A 174 -27.16 5.91 -23.05
C GLU A 174 -26.67 4.97 -21.94
N ILE A 175 -25.39 5.07 -21.52
CA ILE A 175 -24.83 4.23 -20.48
C ILE A 175 -25.35 4.68 -19.12
N ALA A 176 -25.23 5.96 -18.81
CA ALA A 176 -25.72 6.54 -17.56
C ALA A 176 -27.25 6.40 -17.41
N ASP A 177 -27.99 6.49 -18.50
CA ASP A 177 -29.43 6.24 -18.48
C ASP A 177 -29.76 4.78 -18.19
N LYS A 178 -28.96 3.84 -18.75
CA LYS A 178 -29.12 2.41 -18.49
C LYS A 178 -28.76 2.04 -17.07
N GLU A 179 -27.71 2.61 -16.53
CA GLU A 179 -27.31 2.41 -15.13
C GLU A 179 -28.41 2.88 -14.17
N ARG A 180 -28.93 4.09 -14.37
CA ARG A 180 -30.06 4.62 -13.59
C ARG A 180 -31.29 3.74 -13.70
N GLU A 181 -31.57 3.21 -14.90
CA GLU A 181 -32.69 2.29 -15.12
C GLU A 181 -32.54 1.02 -14.30
N LEU A 182 -31.33 0.44 -14.24
CA LEU A 182 -31.02 -0.76 -13.45
C LEU A 182 -31.09 -0.49 -11.95
N GLU A 183 -30.68 0.68 -11.48
CA GLU A 183 -30.81 1.13 -10.10
C GLU A 183 -32.25 1.48 -9.71
N GLY A 184 -33.19 1.50 -10.68
CA GLY A 184 -34.58 1.88 -10.45
C GLY A 184 -34.80 3.38 -10.30
N ILE A 185 -33.81 4.19 -10.63
CA ILE A 185 -33.85 5.64 -10.60
C ILE A 185 -34.52 6.13 -11.89
N ARG A 186 -35.61 6.83 -11.76
CA ARG A 186 -36.27 7.50 -12.92
C ARG A 186 -35.69 8.90 -13.07
N ARG A 187 -35.27 9.25 -14.28
CA ARG A 187 -34.93 10.63 -14.61
C ARG A 187 -36.11 11.53 -14.26
N SER A 188 -35.88 12.53 -13.43
CA SER A 188 -36.87 13.55 -13.09
C SER A 188 -36.59 14.76 -13.97
N ASP A 189 -37.62 15.38 -14.50
CA ASP A 189 -37.53 16.68 -15.22
C ASP A 189 -36.94 17.79 -14.32
N LYS A 190 -36.78 17.52 -13.02
CA LYS A 190 -36.16 18.40 -12.01
C LYS A 190 -34.80 17.94 -11.55
N SER A 191 -34.17 16.97 -12.23
CA SER A 191 -32.76 16.63 -11.93
C SER A 191 -31.92 17.88 -12.17
N PRO A 192 -30.99 18.23 -11.24
CA PRO A 192 -30.13 19.38 -11.46
C PRO A 192 -29.32 19.14 -12.73
N ASP A 193 -29.35 20.14 -13.60
CA ASP A 193 -28.51 20.12 -14.79
C ASP A 193 -27.04 20.14 -14.38
N MET A 194 -26.23 19.36 -15.07
CA MET A 194 -24.82 19.22 -14.82
C MET A 194 -24.04 19.83 -15.96
N TYR A 195 -22.91 20.44 -15.63
CA TYR A 195 -21.93 20.86 -16.64
C TYR A 195 -21.00 19.72 -16.95
N THR A 196 -20.72 19.49 -18.21
CA THR A 196 -19.72 18.55 -18.66
C THR A 196 -18.40 19.27 -18.93
N LEU A 197 -17.38 18.95 -18.16
CA LEU A 197 -16.04 19.47 -18.33
C LEU A 197 -15.15 18.44 -19.00
N LEU A 198 -14.37 18.89 -19.98
CA LEU A 198 -13.35 18.11 -20.66
C LEU A 198 -11.98 18.53 -20.15
N GLU A 199 -11.37 17.70 -19.31
CA GLU A 199 -10.00 17.90 -18.85
C GLU A 199 -9.04 17.23 -19.83
N CYS A 200 -8.39 18.02 -20.65
CA CYS A 200 -7.53 17.58 -21.73
C CYS A 200 -6.04 17.65 -21.29
N HIS A 201 -5.40 16.51 -21.16
CA HIS A 201 -3.95 16.38 -20.98
C HIS A 201 -3.29 16.27 -22.33
N VAL A 202 -2.69 17.36 -22.81
CA VAL A 202 -2.20 17.51 -24.19
C VAL A 202 -0.86 18.23 -24.23
N ASP A 203 -0.12 18.04 -25.31
CA ASP A 203 1.14 18.76 -25.54
C ASP A 203 0.85 19.94 -26.47
N LEU A 204 1.14 21.16 -25.99
CA LEU A 204 0.85 22.40 -26.67
C LEU A 204 2.10 23.29 -26.77
N ASP A 205 2.20 24.04 -27.85
CA ASP A 205 3.12 25.16 -27.98
C ASP A 205 2.31 26.46 -27.76
N LEU A 206 2.46 27.05 -26.58
CA LEU A 206 1.70 28.24 -26.18
C LEU A 206 2.58 29.48 -26.31
N GLU A 207 2.10 30.50 -27.00
CA GLU A 207 2.76 31.77 -27.15
C GLU A 207 3.10 32.41 -25.79
N GLY A 208 4.35 32.78 -25.60
CA GLY A 208 4.85 33.31 -24.32
C GLY A 208 5.24 32.26 -23.26
N PHE A 209 4.95 30.97 -23.50
CA PHE A 209 5.29 29.85 -22.62
C PHE A 209 6.00 28.70 -23.34
N GLN A 210 6.63 29.04 -24.46
CA GLN A 210 7.33 28.12 -25.32
C GLN A 210 8.57 27.53 -24.63
N ASP A 211 8.95 26.34 -25.06
CA ASP A 211 10.22 25.78 -24.66
C ASP A 211 11.36 26.60 -25.33
N THR A 212 12.37 26.93 -24.55
CA THR A 212 13.51 27.70 -25.00
C THR A 212 14.80 26.96 -24.79
N ASN A 213 15.69 27.00 -25.76
CA ASN A 213 17.05 26.47 -25.63
C ASN A 213 17.80 27.29 -24.56
N PRO A 214 18.29 26.68 -23.47
CA PRO A 214 18.99 27.39 -22.42
C PRO A 214 20.29 28.08 -22.87
N GLU A 215 20.88 27.64 -23.98
CA GLU A 215 22.14 28.23 -24.53
C GLU A 215 21.90 29.39 -25.49
N THR A 216 20.89 29.29 -26.35
CA THR A 216 20.62 30.30 -27.40
C THR A 216 19.47 31.25 -27.05
N GLY A 217 18.60 30.86 -26.12
CA GLY A 217 17.38 31.62 -25.78
C GLY A 217 16.29 31.57 -26.86
N GLU A 218 16.49 30.83 -27.94
CA GLU A 218 15.53 30.68 -29.02
C GLU A 218 14.47 29.64 -28.68
N ALA A 219 13.24 29.79 -29.20
CA ALA A 219 12.17 28.81 -29.06
C ALA A 219 12.56 27.52 -29.81
N THR A 220 12.36 26.38 -29.15
CA THR A 220 12.70 25.06 -29.71
C THR A 220 11.59 24.45 -30.55
N GLU A 221 10.40 25.08 -30.63
CA GLU A 221 9.18 24.56 -31.27
C GLU A 221 8.69 23.21 -30.68
N ILE A 222 9.25 22.81 -29.54
CA ILE A 222 8.82 21.61 -28.82
C ILE A 222 7.52 21.90 -28.06
N LYS A 223 6.52 21.07 -28.27
CA LYS A 223 5.26 21.13 -27.50
C LYS A 223 5.49 20.66 -26.07
N LEU A 224 5.00 21.43 -25.11
CA LEU A 224 5.11 21.11 -23.70
C LEU A 224 3.78 20.54 -23.16
N PRO A 225 3.82 19.65 -22.14
CA PRO A 225 2.63 19.07 -21.56
C PRO A 225 1.81 20.09 -20.76
N TYR A 226 0.53 20.22 -21.07
CA TYR A 226 -0.44 21.06 -20.36
C TYR A 226 -1.72 20.26 -20.02
N ILE A 227 -2.45 20.77 -19.03
CA ILE A 227 -3.82 20.35 -18.72
C ILE A 227 -4.71 21.53 -19.05
N VAL A 228 -5.62 21.35 -19.99
CA VAL A 228 -6.60 22.35 -20.40
C VAL A 228 -7.97 21.83 -20.04
N THR A 229 -8.70 22.60 -19.23
CA THR A 229 -10.09 22.27 -18.90
C THR A 229 -11.02 23.18 -19.70
N ILE A 230 -11.95 22.55 -20.41
CA ILE A 230 -12.91 23.20 -21.31
C ILE A 230 -14.31 22.78 -20.88
N GLU A 231 -15.25 23.73 -20.85
CA GLU A 231 -16.67 23.38 -20.71
C GLU A 231 -17.21 22.98 -22.10
N GLU A 232 -17.87 21.81 -22.19
CA GLU A 232 -18.24 21.18 -23.45
C GLU A 232 -19.30 22.00 -24.24
N GLY A 233 -20.29 22.55 -23.54
CA GLY A 233 -21.41 23.30 -24.18
C GLY A 233 -20.96 24.64 -24.75
N SER A 234 -20.33 25.47 -23.96
CA SER A 234 -19.84 26.80 -24.38
C SER A 234 -18.52 26.75 -25.12
N ARG A 235 -17.75 25.67 -24.97
CA ARG A 235 -16.35 25.50 -25.44
C ARG A 235 -15.39 26.53 -24.86
N GLU A 236 -15.74 27.14 -23.72
CA GLU A 236 -14.90 28.09 -23.02
C GLU A 236 -13.79 27.38 -22.23
N VAL A 237 -12.60 27.94 -22.29
CA VAL A 237 -11.44 27.43 -21.54
C VAL A 237 -11.51 27.94 -20.10
N LEU A 238 -11.73 27.03 -19.17
CA LEU A 238 -11.82 27.33 -17.74
C LEU A 238 -10.45 27.43 -17.08
N SER A 239 -9.50 26.57 -17.46
CA SER A 239 -8.13 26.62 -16.92
C SER A 239 -7.10 26.06 -17.89
N ILE A 240 -5.88 26.58 -17.80
CA ILE A 240 -4.69 26.01 -18.44
C ILE A 240 -3.59 25.89 -17.37
N ARG A 241 -3.07 24.69 -17.21
CA ARG A 241 -2.05 24.38 -16.19
C ARG A 241 -0.88 23.61 -16.80
N ARG A 242 0.32 23.85 -16.29
CA ARG A 242 1.50 23.06 -16.67
C ARG A 242 1.37 21.64 -16.14
N ASN A 243 1.65 20.65 -16.99
CA ASN A 243 1.62 19.23 -16.65
C ASN A 243 3.02 18.63 -16.56
N TYR A 244 3.99 19.41 -16.05
CA TYR A 244 5.37 18.98 -15.81
C TYR A 244 5.94 19.71 -14.59
N GLU A 245 6.97 19.15 -13.99
CA GLU A 245 7.69 19.81 -12.89
C GLU A 245 8.65 20.85 -13.44
N ALA A 246 8.62 22.06 -12.87
CA ALA A 246 9.51 23.15 -13.29
C ALA A 246 11.00 22.82 -13.09
N THR A 247 11.30 21.92 -12.16
CA THR A 247 12.66 21.43 -11.85
C THR A 247 13.13 20.31 -12.77
N ASP A 248 12.25 19.67 -13.54
CA ASP A 248 12.63 18.60 -14.47
C ASP A 248 13.17 19.21 -15.77
N PRO A 249 14.48 19.05 -16.07
CA PRO A 249 15.08 19.57 -17.32
C PRO A 249 14.46 18.99 -18.59
N LYS A 250 13.87 17.78 -18.47
CA LYS A 250 13.22 17.09 -19.60
C LYS A 250 11.76 17.44 -19.76
N LYS A 251 11.17 18.20 -18.82
CA LYS A 251 9.77 18.61 -18.82
C LYS A 251 8.79 17.45 -19.11
N ARG A 252 9.05 16.30 -18.47
CA ARG A 252 8.25 15.08 -18.67
C ARG A 252 6.83 15.27 -18.17
N ARG A 253 5.88 14.73 -18.94
CA ARG A 253 4.46 14.71 -18.58
C ARG A 253 4.24 14.00 -17.25
N ILE A 254 3.47 14.64 -16.37
CA ILE A 254 2.97 14.03 -15.14
C ILE A 254 1.76 13.18 -15.49
N ASN A 255 1.79 11.93 -15.08
CA ASN A 255 0.65 11.03 -15.26
C ASN A 255 -0.20 11.01 -13.97
N TYR A 256 -1.49 11.31 -14.10
CA TYR A 256 -2.48 11.30 -13.02
C TYR A 256 -3.37 10.06 -13.06
N PHE A 257 -3.36 9.32 -14.14
CA PHE A 257 -4.23 8.18 -14.35
C PHE A 257 -3.48 6.86 -14.23
N THR A 258 -4.13 5.88 -13.63
CA THR A 258 -3.66 4.49 -13.62
C THR A 258 -4.67 3.63 -14.33
N HIS A 259 -4.23 2.87 -15.34
CA HIS A 259 -5.05 1.97 -16.12
C HIS A 259 -5.07 0.57 -15.49
N PHE A 260 -6.27 0.09 -15.16
CA PHE A 260 -6.52 -1.27 -14.72
C PHE A 260 -7.11 -2.08 -15.87
N LYS A 261 -6.45 -3.17 -16.27
CA LYS A 261 -6.90 -4.07 -17.35
C LYS A 261 -7.24 -5.45 -16.79
N PHE A 262 -8.42 -5.95 -17.10
CA PHE A 262 -8.80 -7.32 -16.77
C PHE A 262 -8.03 -8.32 -17.63
N LEU A 263 -8.20 -8.26 -18.95
CA LEU A 263 -7.40 -8.97 -19.94
C LEU A 263 -6.83 -7.99 -20.96
N PRO A 264 -5.64 -8.24 -21.51
CA PRO A 264 -5.10 -7.38 -22.56
C PRO A 264 -6.01 -7.44 -23.80
N GLY A 265 -6.34 -6.28 -24.33
CA GLY A 265 -7.05 -6.15 -25.58
C GLY A 265 -6.10 -6.12 -26.79
N LEU A 266 -6.67 -5.84 -27.97
CA LEU A 266 -5.90 -5.70 -29.22
C LEU A 266 -5.35 -4.26 -29.40
N GLY A 267 -5.74 -3.32 -28.52
CA GLY A 267 -5.31 -1.95 -28.52
C GLY A 267 -5.21 -1.42 -27.08
N PHE A 268 -5.62 -0.16 -26.89
CA PHE A 268 -5.57 0.51 -25.59
C PHE A 268 -6.44 -0.18 -24.55
N TYR A 269 -7.71 -0.43 -24.85
CA TYR A 269 -8.66 -1.02 -23.90
C TYR A 269 -8.50 -2.54 -23.77
N GLY A 270 -8.78 -3.06 -22.57
CA GLY A 270 -8.78 -4.49 -22.28
C GLY A 270 -10.11 -5.18 -22.61
N PHE A 271 -10.10 -6.50 -22.56
CA PHE A 271 -11.30 -7.33 -22.66
C PHE A 271 -11.82 -7.72 -21.28
N GLY A 272 -13.15 -7.58 -21.10
CA GLY A 272 -13.86 -8.04 -19.91
C GLY A 272 -14.61 -9.35 -20.15
N LEU A 273 -15.32 -9.80 -19.12
CA LEU A 273 -16.14 -11.02 -19.16
C LEU A 273 -17.26 -10.90 -20.20
N ILE A 274 -17.78 -9.71 -20.45
CA ILE A 274 -18.79 -9.50 -21.50
C ILE A 274 -18.30 -10.01 -22.88
N HIS A 275 -17.03 -9.78 -23.19
CA HIS A 275 -16.43 -10.21 -24.43
C HIS A 275 -16.24 -11.73 -24.50
N MET A 276 -16.01 -12.39 -23.35
CA MET A 276 -15.74 -13.81 -23.26
C MET A 276 -16.99 -14.66 -23.15
N ILE A 277 -17.90 -14.29 -22.25
CA ILE A 277 -19.09 -15.08 -21.91
C ILE A 277 -20.40 -14.40 -22.24
N GLY A 278 -20.39 -13.15 -22.75
CA GLY A 278 -21.61 -12.44 -23.09
C GLY A 278 -22.47 -13.16 -24.12
N GLY A 279 -21.85 -13.81 -25.12
CA GLY A 279 -22.55 -14.65 -26.09
C GLY A 279 -23.23 -15.85 -25.44
N LEU A 280 -22.55 -16.52 -24.49
CA LEU A 280 -23.11 -17.66 -23.75
C LEU A 280 -24.22 -17.20 -22.82
N SER A 281 -24.07 -16.09 -22.10
CA SER A 281 -25.11 -15.50 -21.25
C SER A 281 -26.36 -15.15 -22.05
N ARG A 282 -26.21 -14.55 -23.23
CA ARG A 282 -27.31 -14.25 -24.13
C ARG A 282 -28.04 -15.50 -24.62
N THR A 283 -27.28 -16.56 -24.95
CA THR A 283 -27.86 -17.83 -25.40
C THR A 283 -28.60 -18.53 -24.27
N ALA A 284 -28.02 -18.57 -23.05
CA ALA A 284 -28.69 -19.10 -21.87
C ALA A 284 -29.99 -18.36 -21.54
N THR A 285 -29.97 -17.01 -21.62
CA THR A 285 -31.15 -16.17 -21.43
C THR A 285 -32.24 -16.46 -22.47
N ALA A 286 -31.85 -16.59 -23.74
CA ALA A 286 -32.80 -16.91 -24.80
C ALA A 286 -33.42 -18.29 -24.61
N ALA A 287 -32.64 -19.30 -24.25
CA ALA A 287 -33.13 -20.66 -23.95
C ALA A 287 -34.03 -20.67 -22.72
N LEU A 288 -33.69 -19.96 -21.65
CA LEU A 288 -34.50 -19.82 -20.44
C LEU A 288 -35.88 -19.19 -20.78
N ARG A 289 -35.87 -18.08 -21.50
CA ARG A 289 -37.11 -17.39 -21.94
C ARG A 289 -37.99 -18.31 -22.75
N GLN A 290 -37.44 -19.04 -23.75
CA GLN A 290 -38.19 -19.99 -24.57
C GLN A 290 -38.79 -21.14 -23.76
N LEU A 291 -38.06 -21.66 -22.77
CA LEU A 291 -38.59 -22.71 -21.87
C LEU A 291 -39.73 -22.19 -21.00
N LEU A 292 -39.62 -20.99 -20.44
CA LEU A 292 -40.66 -20.36 -19.63
C LEU A 292 -41.89 -20.01 -20.47
N ASP A 293 -41.66 -19.45 -21.65
CA ASP A 293 -42.73 -19.09 -22.58
C ASP A 293 -43.49 -20.34 -23.07
N ALA A 294 -42.77 -21.42 -23.45
CA ALA A 294 -43.38 -22.68 -23.81
C ALA A 294 -44.20 -23.29 -22.65
N GLY A 295 -43.65 -23.23 -21.42
CA GLY A 295 -44.33 -23.67 -20.20
C GLY A 295 -45.60 -22.88 -19.95
N THR A 296 -45.56 -21.55 -20.12
CA THR A 296 -46.71 -20.68 -19.96
C THR A 296 -47.81 -21.00 -20.95
N LEU A 297 -47.45 -21.14 -22.24
CA LEU A 297 -48.42 -21.48 -23.30
C LEU A 297 -48.98 -22.89 -23.17
N SER A 298 -48.16 -23.86 -22.71
CA SER A 298 -48.62 -25.21 -22.46
C SER A 298 -49.56 -25.35 -21.28
N ASN A 299 -49.28 -24.61 -20.19
CA ASN A 299 -50.09 -24.63 -18.96
C ASN A 299 -51.37 -23.79 -19.04
N LEU A 300 -51.31 -22.72 -19.85
CA LEU A 300 -52.45 -21.81 -20.10
C LEU A 300 -52.77 -21.81 -21.60
N PRO A 301 -53.34 -22.90 -22.11
CA PRO A 301 -53.58 -23.03 -23.54
C PRO A 301 -54.64 -22.05 -24.05
N SER A 302 -54.22 -21.29 -25.04
CA SER A 302 -55.18 -20.48 -25.83
C SER A 302 -55.83 -21.37 -26.86
N GLY A 303 -57.00 -20.95 -27.39
CA GLY A 303 -57.74 -21.71 -28.36
C GLY A 303 -58.67 -20.87 -29.16
N PHE A 304 -59.30 -21.53 -30.13
CA PHE A 304 -60.38 -20.93 -30.91
C PHE A 304 -61.71 -21.44 -30.40
N LYS A 305 -62.69 -20.51 -30.33
CA LYS A 305 -64.09 -20.86 -30.07
C LYS A 305 -64.94 -20.63 -31.32
N THR A 306 -65.92 -21.49 -31.53
CA THR A 306 -66.83 -21.35 -32.60
C THR A 306 -67.68 -20.12 -32.39
N ARG A 307 -67.99 -19.41 -33.46
CA ARG A 307 -68.83 -18.17 -33.42
C ARG A 307 -70.23 -18.53 -32.93
N GLY A 308 -70.74 -17.76 -31.95
CA GLY A 308 -72.07 -17.95 -31.36
C GLY A 308 -72.07 -18.55 -29.95
N ILE A 309 -70.96 -19.02 -29.45
CA ILE A 309 -70.83 -19.44 -28.06
C ILE A 309 -70.68 -18.21 -27.16
N ARG A 310 -71.50 -18.15 -26.12
CA ARG A 310 -71.42 -17.13 -25.08
C ARG A 310 -71.05 -17.78 -23.77
N VAL A 311 -69.96 -17.31 -23.16
CA VAL A 311 -69.57 -17.67 -21.80
C VAL A 311 -70.02 -16.53 -20.88
N ARG A 312 -70.69 -16.86 -19.81
CA ARG A 312 -71.10 -15.85 -18.83
C ARG A 312 -69.90 -15.28 -18.16
N ASP A 313 -69.79 -13.95 -18.07
CA ASP A 313 -68.65 -13.26 -17.46
C ASP A 313 -67.30 -13.52 -18.14
N GLU A 314 -67.26 -13.62 -19.49
CA GLU A 314 -66.06 -13.93 -20.29
C GLU A 314 -64.87 -12.96 -20.01
N ALA A 315 -65.17 -11.74 -19.56
CA ALA A 315 -64.12 -10.73 -19.25
C ALA A 315 -63.45 -10.92 -17.89
N GLN A 316 -63.96 -11.82 -17.02
CA GLN A 316 -63.39 -12.08 -15.70
C GLN A 316 -62.57 -13.38 -15.70
N SER A 317 -61.47 -13.42 -14.95
CA SER A 317 -60.68 -14.60 -14.76
C SER A 317 -61.46 -15.64 -13.92
N ILE A 318 -61.34 -16.95 -14.29
CA ILE A 318 -61.94 -18.07 -13.62
C ILE A 318 -61.19 -18.35 -12.33
N ARG A 319 -61.92 -18.48 -11.19
CA ARG A 319 -61.31 -18.86 -9.92
C ARG A 319 -61.18 -20.38 -9.81
N PRO A 320 -60.20 -20.91 -9.06
CA PRO A 320 -60.12 -22.33 -8.82
C PRO A 320 -61.43 -22.89 -8.18
N GLY A 321 -62.00 -23.95 -8.81
CA GLY A 321 -63.26 -24.54 -8.38
C GLY A 321 -64.55 -23.85 -8.87
N GLU A 322 -64.43 -22.83 -9.71
CA GLU A 322 -65.56 -22.12 -10.30
C GLU A 322 -66.06 -22.83 -11.59
N PHE A 323 -67.35 -23.00 -11.72
CA PHE A 323 -68.02 -23.47 -12.93
C PHE A 323 -68.84 -22.33 -13.53
N ARG A 324 -68.70 -22.12 -14.84
CA ARG A 324 -69.42 -21.05 -15.59
C ARG A 324 -70.41 -21.63 -16.56
N ASP A 325 -71.55 -20.99 -16.64
CA ASP A 325 -72.57 -21.31 -17.65
C ASP A 325 -72.09 -20.91 -19.04
N VAL A 326 -72.24 -21.83 -20.00
CA VAL A 326 -71.88 -21.65 -21.39
C VAL A 326 -73.10 -21.94 -22.27
N ASP A 327 -73.53 -20.97 -23.02
CA ASP A 327 -74.58 -21.16 -24.07
C ASP A 327 -73.90 -21.68 -25.35
N ALA A 328 -74.14 -22.98 -25.64
CA ALA A 328 -73.62 -23.62 -26.86
C ALA A 328 -74.83 -24.01 -27.79
N PRO A 329 -75.06 -23.30 -28.85
CA PRO A 329 -76.22 -23.58 -29.76
C PRO A 329 -76.16 -24.95 -30.46
N GLY A 330 -75.04 -25.62 -30.48
CA GLY A 330 -74.85 -26.97 -31.10
C GLY A 330 -74.78 -28.16 -30.09
N GLY A 331 -74.93 -27.90 -28.77
CA GLY A 331 -74.96 -28.95 -27.72
C GLY A 331 -73.71 -29.70 -27.43
N ASN A 332 -72.63 -29.57 -28.21
CA ASN A 332 -71.39 -30.24 -27.99
C ASN A 332 -70.25 -29.27 -27.70
N LEU A 333 -70.03 -28.99 -26.42
CA LEU A 333 -69.01 -28.04 -25.94
C LEU A 333 -67.61 -28.44 -26.38
N ARG A 334 -67.31 -29.72 -26.50
CA ARG A 334 -65.99 -30.22 -26.85
C ARG A 334 -65.58 -29.93 -28.26
N GLU A 335 -66.56 -29.91 -29.23
CA GLU A 335 -66.33 -29.60 -30.63
C GLU A 335 -66.27 -28.08 -30.89
N SER A 336 -66.80 -27.37 -29.91
CA SER A 336 -66.94 -25.89 -29.98
C SER A 336 -65.69 -25.11 -29.54
N PHE A 337 -64.77 -25.76 -28.84
CA PHE A 337 -63.53 -25.19 -28.40
C PHE A 337 -62.38 -26.01 -28.99
N MET A 338 -61.49 -25.39 -29.72
CA MET A 338 -60.28 -26.00 -30.23
C MET A 338 -59.05 -25.40 -29.57
N PRO A 339 -58.45 -26.07 -28.55
CA PRO A 339 -57.20 -25.61 -27.98
C PRO A 339 -56.09 -25.63 -29.03
N LEU A 340 -55.22 -24.61 -29.02
CA LEU A 340 -54.03 -24.62 -29.87
C LEU A 340 -53.07 -25.69 -29.39
N PRO A 341 -52.49 -26.50 -30.34
CA PRO A 341 -51.55 -27.57 -29.96
C PRO A 341 -50.18 -27.02 -29.59
N PHE A 342 -50.11 -26.40 -28.38
CA PHE A 342 -48.82 -25.97 -27.87
C PHE A 342 -48.03 -27.20 -27.42
N LYS A 343 -46.72 -27.21 -27.77
CA LYS A 343 -45.81 -28.25 -27.34
C LYS A 343 -45.32 -27.98 -25.94
N GLU A 344 -45.08 -29.04 -25.19
CA GLU A 344 -44.40 -28.98 -23.89
C GLU A 344 -42.96 -28.43 -24.05
N PRO A 345 -42.40 -27.79 -22.97
CA PRO A 345 -41.05 -27.30 -22.98
C PRO A 345 -40.05 -28.39 -23.42
N SER A 346 -39.14 -28.07 -24.35
CA SER A 346 -38.23 -29.05 -24.96
C SER A 346 -37.16 -29.50 -23.95
N ALA A 347 -37.10 -30.79 -23.63
CA ALA A 347 -36.03 -31.37 -22.82
C ALA A 347 -34.61 -31.15 -23.43
N THR A 348 -34.53 -31.18 -24.78
CA THR A 348 -33.27 -30.90 -25.52
C THR A 348 -32.83 -29.44 -25.30
N LEU A 349 -33.79 -28.50 -25.28
CA LEU A 349 -33.47 -27.06 -25.01
C LEU A 349 -32.99 -26.87 -23.59
N LEU A 350 -33.58 -27.57 -22.62
CA LEU A 350 -33.13 -27.57 -21.22
C LEU A 350 -31.69 -28.12 -21.07
N GLN A 351 -31.38 -29.25 -21.79
CA GLN A 351 -30.03 -29.78 -21.79
C GLN A 351 -29.03 -28.83 -22.46
N LEU A 352 -29.40 -28.21 -23.58
CA LEU A 352 -28.58 -27.20 -24.23
C LEU A 352 -28.29 -26.01 -23.32
N MET A 353 -29.30 -25.50 -22.62
CA MET A 353 -29.15 -24.43 -21.64
C MET A 353 -28.14 -24.85 -20.54
N GLY A 354 -28.27 -26.07 -19.99
CA GLY A 354 -27.33 -26.61 -19.01
C GLY A 354 -25.88 -26.65 -19.51
N ILE A 355 -25.66 -27.11 -20.76
CA ILE A 355 -24.32 -27.11 -21.38
C ILE A 355 -23.76 -25.71 -21.55
N VAL A 356 -24.57 -24.76 -22.01
CA VAL A 356 -24.19 -23.36 -22.21
C VAL A 356 -23.85 -22.68 -20.88
N VAL A 357 -24.66 -22.90 -19.85
CA VAL A 357 -24.42 -22.40 -18.48
C VAL A 357 -23.12 -22.98 -17.93
N GLN A 358 -22.92 -24.30 -18.05
CA GLN A 358 -21.70 -24.95 -17.59
C GLN A 358 -20.45 -24.44 -18.35
N ALA A 359 -20.57 -24.21 -19.65
CA ALA A 359 -19.50 -23.60 -20.44
C ALA A 359 -19.22 -22.16 -19.94
N GLY A 360 -20.24 -21.35 -19.71
CA GLY A 360 -20.12 -20.02 -19.15
C GLY A 360 -19.44 -20.02 -17.77
N GLN A 361 -19.91 -20.89 -16.88
CA GLN A 361 -19.29 -21.08 -15.56
C GLN A 361 -17.85 -21.56 -15.63
N ARG A 362 -17.49 -22.45 -16.53
CA ARG A 362 -16.08 -22.86 -16.74
C ARG A 362 -15.18 -21.71 -17.19
N PHE A 363 -15.68 -20.82 -18.04
CA PHE A 363 -14.97 -19.59 -18.40
C PHE A 363 -14.96 -18.58 -17.24
N ALA A 364 -16.05 -18.53 -16.46
CA ALA A 364 -16.16 -17.70 -15.26
C ALA A 364 -15.47 -18.31 -14.05
N SER A 365 -15.33 -19.65 -14.00
CA SER A 365 -14.57 -20.39 -12.98
C SER A 365 -13.05 -20.28 -13.13
N ILE A 366 -12.62 -19.36 -13.97
CA ILE A 366 -11.45 -18.55 -13.60
C ILE A 366 -11.54 -18.19 -12.10
N ALA A 367 -12.73 -18.19 -11.57
CA ALA A 367 -13.07 -17.93 -10.16
C ALA A 367 -13.49 -19.16 -9.36
N ASP A 368 -13.71 -20.32 -9.95
CA ASP A 368 -14.17 -21.50 -9.23
C ASP A 368 -13.01 -22.20 -8.49
N MET A 369 -12.48 -21.49 -7.51
CA MET A 369 -11.79 -22.09 -6.38
C MET A 369 -12.84 -22.57 -5.37
N GLN A 370 -13.77 -23.41 -5.80
CA GLN A 370 -14.61 -24.17 -4.86
C GLN A 370 -13.72 -25.15 -4.08
N VAL A 371 -13.15 -24.64 -3.01
CA VAL A 371 -12.59 -25.40 -1.90
C VAL A 371 -13.75 -26.06 -1.11
N GLY A 372 -14.65 -26.76 -1.77
CA GLY A 372 -15.79 -27.33 -1.08
C GLY A 372 -16.16 -28.75 -1.53
N ASP A 373 -15.95 -29.10 -2.78
CA ASP A 373 -16.37 -30.39 -3.35
C ASP A 373 -15.22 -31.34 -3.66
N GLY A 374 -14.02 -31.02 -3.19
CA GLY A 374 -12.87 -31.93 -3.28
C GLY A 374 -12.99 -33.05 -2.27
N ASN A 375 -12.97 -34.30 -2.75
CA ASN A 375 -12.84 -35.52 -1.97
C ASN A 375 -12.07 -35.30 -0.67
N GLN A 376 -12.75 -35.44 0.47
CA GLN A 376 -12.18 -35.29 1.82
C GLN A 376 -11.02 -36.25 2.14
N GLY A 377 -10.61 -37.09 1.18
CA GLY A 377 -9.49 -38.02 1.27
C GLY A 377 -8.31 -37.74 0.35
N ALA A 378 -8.28 -36.62 -0.39
CA ALA A 378 -7.13 -36.31 -1.24
C ALA A 378 -5.95 -35.84 -0.38
N ALA A 379 -4.74 -36.37 -0.70
CA ALA A 379 -3.51 -35.91 -0.04
C ALA A 379 -3.33 -34.40 -0.20
N VAL A 380 -2.91 -33.71 0.86
CA VAL A 380 -2.74 -32.26 0.89
C VAL A 380 -1.97 -31.73 -0.34
N GLY A 381 -0.97 -32.45 -0.82
CA GLY A 381 -0.21 -32.09 -2.01
C GLY A 381 -1.03 -32.11 -3.32
N THR A 382 -2.01 -33.02 -3.45
CA THR A 382 -2.88 -33.09 -4.62
C THR A 382 -3.88 -31.93 -4.65
N THR A 383 -4.39 -31.57 -3.49
CA THR A 383 -5.29 -30.42 -3.33
C THR A 383 -4.55 -29.11 -3.63
N VAL A 384 -3.32 -28.96 -3.14
CA VAL A 384 -2.47 -27.81 -3.45
C VAL A 384 -2.15 -27.71 -4.94
N ALA A 385 -1.81 -28.83 -5.59
CA ALA A 385 -1.51 -28.84 -7.03
C ALA A 385 -2.75 -28.54 -7.90
N LEU A 386 -3.94 -28.99 -7.50
CA LEU A 386 -5.21 -28.66 -8.16
C LEU A 386 -5.56 -27.18 -7.99
N LEU A 387 -5.37 -26.61 -6.79
CA LEU A 387 -5.54 -25.20 -6.49
C LEU A 387 -4.56 -24.35 -7.31
N GLU A 388 -3.30 -24.76 -7.41
CA GLU A 388 -2.28 -24.07 -8.21
C GLU A 388 -2.62 -24.07 -9.71
N ARG A 389 -3.18 -25.18 -10.23
CA ARG A 389 -3.60 -25.26 -11.63
C ARG A 389 -4.81 -24.39 -11.94
N GLY A 390 -5.80 -24.33 -11.05
CA GLY A 390 -6.99 -23.45 -11.18
C GLY A 390 -6.63 -21.97 -11.05
N SER A 391 -5.63 -21.64 -10.24
CA SER A 391 -5.24 -20.27 -9.95
C SER A 391 -4.44 -19.55 -11.03
N ARG A 392 -3.92 -20.26 -12.05
CA ARG A 392 -2.98 -19.66 -13.03
C ARG A 392 -3.53 -18.48 -13.83
N VAL A 393 -4.79 -18.53 -14.25
CA VAL A 393 -5.41 -17.44 -15.03
C VAL A 393 -5.69 -16.25 -14.11
N MET A 394 -6.19 -16.51 -12.89
CA MET A 394 -6.38 -15.48 -11.87
C MET A 394 -5.05 -14.85 -11.47
N SER A 395 -3.98 -15.65 -11.34
CA SER A 395 -2.63 -15.14 -11.08
C SER A 395 -2.20 -14.10 -12.12
N ALA A 396 -2.47 -14.33 -13.39
CA ALA A 396 -2.15 -13.36 -14.44
C ALA A 396 -2.97 -12.07 -14.35
N ILE A 397 -4.26 -12.16 -13.99
CA ILE A 397 -5.12 -11.00 -13.77
C ILE A 397 -4.64 -10.23 -12.52
N HIS A 398 -4.43 -10.92 -11.41
CA HIS A 398 -3.90 -10.35 -10.18
C HIS A 398 -2.54 -9.66 -10.39
N LYS A 399 -1.64 -10.25 -11.18
CA LYS A 399 -0.36 -9.62 -11.50
C LYS A 399 -0.52 -8.30 -12.25
N ARG A 400 -1.51 -8.18 -13.13
CA ARG A 400 -1.81 -6.90 -13.80
C ARG A 400 -2.36 -5.88 -12.81
N LEU A 401 -3.32 -6.29 -11.97
CA LEU A 401 -3.87 -5.43 -10.92
C LEU A 401 -2.81 -4.99 -9.92
N TYR A 402 -1.94 -5.91 -9.51
CA TYR A 402 -0.78 -5.61 -8.68
C TYR A 402 0.12 -4.52 -9.29
N ASN A 403 0.45 -4.65 -10.58
CA ASN A 403 1.27 -3.66 -11.27
C ASN A 403 0.56 -2.30 -11.38
N SER A 404 -0.75 -2.30 -11.65
CA SER A 404 -1.55 -1.06 -11.69
C SER A 404 -1.63 -0.41 -10.31
N LEU A 405 -1.89 -1.17 -9.24
CA LEU A 405 -1.85 -0.67 -7.86
C LEU A 405 -0.47 -0.11 -7.49
N LYS A 406 0.60 -0.79 -7.89
CA LYS A 406 1.97 -0.28 -7.68
C LYS A 406 2.15 1.09 -8.33
N ASN A 407 1.63 1.30 -9.54
CA ASN A 407 1.70 2.59 -10.23
C ASN A 407 0.84 3.65 -9.52
N GLU A 408 -0.36 3.29 -9.06
CA GLU A 408 -1.22 4.17 -8.25
C GLU A 408 -0.51 4.62 -6.96
N PHE A 409 0.10 3.69 -6.24
CA PHE A 409 0.84 4.01 -5.01
C PHE A 409 2.06 4.89 -5.27
N LYS A 410 2.75 4.72 -6.39
CA LYS A 410 3.83 5.62 -6.80
C LYS A 410 3.33 7.05 -7.08
N GLN A 411 2.14 7.19 -7.68
CA GLN A 411 1.52 8.50 -7.88
C GLN A 411 1.17 9.15 -6.55
N LEU A 412 0.62 8.40 -5.58
CA LEU A 412 0.34 8.89 -4.23
C LEU A 412 1.62 9.33 -3.50
N VAL A 413 2.68 8.53 -3.56
CA VAL A 413 4.00 8.89 -2.98
C VAL A 413 4.51 10.20 -3.52
N ARG A 414 4.39 10.41 -4.83
CA ARG A 414 4.77 11.66 -5.45
C ARG A 414 3.96 12.84 -4.90
N ILE A 415 2.65 12.68 -4.72
CA ILE A 415 1.80 13.72 -4.12
C ILE A 415 2.27 14.00 -2.68
N PHE A 416 2.52 12.99 -1.87
CA PHE A 416 3.01 13.17 -0.51
C PHE A 416 4.38 13.83 -0.48
N SER A 417 5.28 13.51 -1.40
CA SER A 417 6.59 14.17 -1.50
C SER A 417 6.49 15.66 -1.87
N LEU A 418 5.42 16.09 -2.54
CA LEU A 418 5.22 17.47 -2.97
C LEU A 418 4.44 18.31 -1.95
N TYR A 419 3.34 17.77 -1.42
CA TYR A 419 2.33 18.52 -0.67
C TYR A 419 2.37 18.33 0.84
N LEU A 420 3.03 17.29 1.38
CA LEU A 420 3.16 17.13 2.84
C LEU A 420 3.97 18.27 3.46
N PRO A 421 3.59 18.70 4.67
CA PRO A 421 4.45 19.55 5.49
C PRO A 421 5.76 18.83 5.83
N PRO A 422 6.81 19.53 6.25
CA PRO A 422 8.11 18.94 6.60
C PRO A 422 8.00 17.77 7.60
N GLU A 423 7.11 17.91 8.58
CA GLU A 423 6.75 16.87 9.55
C GLU A 423 5.23 16.83 9.67
N TYR A 424 4.66 15.66 9.54
CA TYR A 424 3.21 15.42 9.63
C TYR A 424 2.92 14.44 10.77
N PRO A 425 2.37 14.93 11.90
CA PRO A 425 1.91 14.08 12.99
C PRO A 425 0.52 13.51 12.65
N TYR A 426 0.30 12.25 12.96
CA TYR A 426 -0.99 11.57 12.76
C TYR A 426 -1.22 10.53 13.87
N ASP A 427 -2.48 10.26 14.18
CA ASP A 427 -2.88 9.36 15.24
C ASP A 427 -3.32 8.01 14.68
N VAL A 428 -2.74 6.94 15.19
CA VAL A 428 -3.10 5.56 14.88
C VAL A 428 -3.36 4.78 16.16
N VAL A 429 -3.97 3.61 16.04
CA VAL A 429 -4.14 2.70 17.17
C VAL A 429 -2.75 2.33 17.72
N GLY A 430 -2.46 2.74 18.94
CA GLY A 430 -1.14 2.56 19.57
C GLY A 430 -0.37 3.86 19.84
N GLY A 431 -0.92 5.01 19.43
CA GLY A 431 -0.39 6.34 19.74
C GLY A 431 -0.11 7.21 18.53
N GLN A 432 0.42 8.39 18.82
CA GLN A 432 0.78 9.36 17.79
C GLN A 432 2.02 8.89 17.03
N ARG A 433 1.96 9.00 15.71
CA ARG A 433 3.07 8.74 14.78
C ARG A 433 3.46 10.01 14.05
N MET A 434 4.62 10.01 13.45
CA MET A 434 5.11 11.14 12.66
C MET A 434 5.83 10.65 11.42
N VAL A 435 5.48 11.23 10.28
CA VAL A 435 6.17 11.02 9.00
C VAL A 435 6.81 12.32 8.55
N LYS A 436 7.94 12.23 7.87
CA LYS A 436 8.64 13.37 7.30
C LYS A 436 8.45 13.41 5.79
N LYS A 437 8.30 14.60 5.24
CA LYS A 437 8.25 14.80 3.78
C LYS A 437 9.45 14.15 3.07
N THR A 438 10.64 14.21 3.68
CA THR A 438 11.87 13.59 3.19
C THR A 438 11.91 12.06 3.26
N ASP A 439 10.91 11.44 3.91
CA ASP A 439 10.81 9.98 3.93
C ASP A 439 10.33 9.41 2.57
N PHE A 440 9.69 10.26 1.73
CA PHE A 440 9.19 9.89 0.41
C PHE A 440 10.25 10.16 -0.66
N ASP A 441 11.21 9.26 -0.77
CA ASP A 441 12.28 9.32 -1.75
C ASP A 441 12.44 7.96 -2.50
N ASP A 442 13.29 7.92 -3.52
CA ASP A 442 13.50 6.73 -4.36
C ASP A 442 14.23 5.56 -3.66
N ARG A 443 14.61 5.73 -2.39
CA ARG A 443 15.30 4.67 -1.61
C ARG A 443 14.37 3.56 -1.12
N ILE A 444 13.06 3.83 -1.14
CA ILE A 444 12.03 2.88 -0.72
C ILE A 444 11.07 2.68 -1.89
N ASP A 445 10.96 1.43 -2.37
CA ASP A 445 9.92 1.05 -3.33
C ASP A 445 8.64 0.65 -2.59
N ILE A 446 7.51 1.11 -3.09
CA ILE A 446 6.19 0.87 -2.50
C ILE A 446 5.47 -0.16 -3.35
N LEU A 447 5.01 -1.20 -2.69
CA LEU A 447 4.42 -2.37 -3.31
C LEU A 447 3.05 -2.66 -2.70
N PRO A 448 2.10 -3.19 -3.47
CA PRO A 448 0.90 -3.79 -2.91
C PRO A 448 1.24 -5.00 -2.02
N VAL A 449 0.42 -5.23 -0.99
CA VAL A 449 0.56 -6.40 -0.10
C VAL A 449 0.20 -7.69 -0.83
N ALA A 450 -0.80 -7.65 -1.72
CA ALA A 450 -1.25 -8.80 -2.48
C ALA A 450 -0.14 -9.31 -3.40
N ASP A 451 0.50 -10.42 -3.03
CA ASP A 451 1.52 -11.04 -3.88
C ASP A 451 0.84 -11.91 -4.95
N PRO A 452 1.05 -11.62 -6.26
CA PRO A 452 0.42 -12.39 -7.33
C PRO A 452 0.84 -13.87 -7.39
N ASN A 453 1.86 -14.26 -6.64
CA ASN A 453 2.32 -15.65 -6.54
C ASN A 453 1.67 -16.41 -5.38
N ILE A 454 0.96 -15.73 -4.48
CA ILE A 454 0.36 -16.31 -3.27
C ILE A 454 -1.13 -15.94 -3.24
N PHE A 455 -1.98 -16.90 -3.63
CA PHE A 455 -3.39 -16.66 -3.89
C PHE A 455 -4.31 -16.67 -2.68
N SER A 456 -4.02 -17.47 -1.65
CA SER A 456 -4.95 -17.64 -0.55
C SER A 456 -4.31 -17.31 0.79
N GLN A 457 -5.12 -16.81 1.71
CA GLN A 457 -4.72 -16.63 3.10
C GLN A 457 -4.17 -17.93 3.69
N THR A 458 -4.77 -19.07 3.34
CA THR A 458 -4.30 -20.39 3.75
C THR A 458 -2.87 -20.68 3.26
N GLN A 459 -2.55 -20.33 2.03
CA GLN A 459 -1.19 -20.48 1.51
C GLN A 459 -0.20 -19.55 2.22
N ARG A 460 -0.59 -18.30 2.49
CA ARG A 460 0.25 -17.35 3.28
C ARG A 460 0.53 -17.90 4.67
N ILE A 461 -0.48 -18.42 5.35
CA ILE A 461 -0.31 -19.05 6.67
C ILE A 461 0.63 -20.26 6.57
N SER A 462 0.44 -21.14 5.58
CA SER A 462 1.28 -22.34 5.39
C SER A 462 2.74 -21.98 5.11
N LEU A 463 3.00 -20.99 4.27
CA LEU A 463 4.36 -20.50 3.99
C LEU A 463 5.00 -19.86 5.23
N ALA A 464 4.26 -19.01 5.93
CA ALA A 464 4.74 -18.38 7.17
C ALA A 464 5.02 -19.41 8.26
N GLN A 465 4.19 -20.45 8.36
CA GLN A 465 4.40 -21.58 9.28
C GLN A 465 5.66 -22.37 8.93
N THR A 466 5.88 -22.65 7.64
CA THR A 466 7.09 -23.32 7.15
C THR A 466 8.33 -22.47 7.43
N GLN A 467 8.25 -21.16 7.18
CA GLN A 467 9.33 -20.21 7.48
C GLN A 467 9.66 -20.18 8.98
N LEU A 468 8.63 -20.14 9.83
CA LEU A 468 8.79 -20.18 11.28
C LEU A 468 9.45 -21.48 11.76
N GLN A 469 9.03 -22.64 11.22
CA GLN A 469 9.65 -23.92 11.52
C GLN A 469 11.12 -23.97 11.13
N LEU A 470 11.48 -23.49 9.93
CA LEU A 470 12.87 -23.37 9.49
C LEU A 470 13.69 -22.46 10.40
N ALA A 471 13.13 -21.31 10.79
CA ALA A 471 13.78 -20.37 11.69
C ALA A 471 14.02 -20.97 13.09
N GLN A 472 13.07 -21.76 13.61
CA GLN A 472 13.22 -22.47 14.89
C GLN A 472 14.27 -23.57 14.83
N THR A 473 14.50 -24.20 13.68
CA THR A 473 15.53 -25.25 13.52
C THR A 473 16.94 -24.69 13.72
N ASN A 474 17.20 -23.46 13.29
CA ASN A 474 18.51 -22.82 13.47
C ASN A 474 18.38 -21.33 13.87
N PRO A 475 18.09 -21.06 15.17
CA PRO A 475 17.85 -19.70 15.67
C PRO A 475 19.05 -18.74 15.55
N LYS A 476 20.27 -19.25 15.35
CA LYS A 476 21.48 -18.44 15.26
C LYS A 476 21.62 -17.70 13.91
N ILE A 477 21.02 -18.26 12.88
CA ILE A 477 21.11 -17.73 11.50
C ILE A 477 19.88 -16.89 11.15
N HIS A 478 18.73 -17.22 11.73
CA HIS A 478 17.46 -16.61 11.40
C HIS A 478 17.04 -15.54 12.41
N ASN A 479 16.37 -14.50 11.92
CA ASN A 479 15.70 -13.53 12.77
C ASN A 479 14.33 -14.10 13.20
N LEU A 480 14.27 -14.69 14.39
CA LEU A 480 13.04 -15.27 14.96
C LEU A 480 11.93 -14.23 15.14
N TYR A 481 12.27 -13.01 15.51
CA TYR A 481 11.29 -11.94 15.66
C TYR A 481 10.52 -11.70 14.35
N GLN A 482 11.24 -11.58 13.23
CA GLN A 482 10.63 -11.39 11.92
C GLN A 482 9.80 -12.61 11.47
N ALA A 483 10.26 -13.82 11.80
CA ALA A 483 9.52 -15.04 11.48
C ALA A 483 8.19 -15.14 12.24
N TYR A 484 8.18 -14.79 13.53
CA TYR A 484 6.95 -14.70 14.32
C TYR A 484 6.04 -13.58 13.84
N ARG A 485 6.59 -12.39 13.54
CA ARG A 485 5.84 -11.26 12.99
C ARG A 485 5.13 -11.63 11.69
N SER A 486 5.87 -12.23 10.75
CA SER A 486 5.30 -12.72 9.48
C SER A 486 4.18 -13.74 9.68
N MET A 487 4.29 -14.58 10.71
CA MET A 487 3.22 -15.54 11.06
C MET A 487 1.97 -14.84 11.59
N TYR A 488 2.10 -13.87 12.49
CA TYR A 488 0.97 -13.10 13.02
C TYR A 488 0.31 -12.25 11.91
N GLU A 489 1.09 -11.63 11.04
CA GLU A 489 0.58 -10.89 9.88
C GLU A 489 -0.18 -11.82 8.90
N ALA A 490 0.33 -13.02 8.64
CA ALA A 490 -0.32 -14.00 7.77
C ALA A 490 -1.67 -14.48 8.33
N ILE A 491 -1.81 -14.59 9.65
CA ILE A 491 -3.06 -14.95 10.33
C ILE A 491 -4.06 -13.78 10.32
N GLY A 492 -3.60 -12.54 10.12
CA GLY A 492 -4.43 -11.33 10.11
C GLY A 492 -4.64 -10.73 11.51
N VAL A 493 -3.66 -10.87 12.40
CA VAL A 493 -3.69 -10.26 13.73
C VAL A 493 -3.48 -8.76 13.61
N LYS A 494 -4.44 -7.97 14.09
CA LYS A 494 -4.31 -6.53 14.21
C LYS A 494 -3.41 -6.18 15.40
N ASN A 495 -2.55 -5.19 15.24
CA ASN A 495 -1.62 -4.73 16.30
C ASN A 495 -0.60 -5.80 16.74
N VAL A 496 0.12 -6.36 15.79
CA VAL A 496 1.18 -7.35 16.06
C VAL A 496 2.20 -6.82 17.08
N ASP A 497 2.50 -5.53 17.07
CA ASP A 497 3.47 -4.89 17.96
C ASP A 497 3.06 -4.91 19.45
N LEU A 498 1.77 -5.04 19.76
CA LEU A 498 1.29 -5.23 21.13
C LEU A 498 1.50 -6.66 21.64
N ILE A 499 1.44 -7.64 20.75
CA ILE A 499 1.63 -9.07 21.08
C ILE A 499 3.11 -9.43 21.05
N LEU A 500 3.82 -8.90 20.05
CA LEU A 500 5.23 -9.12 19.81
C LEU A 500 5.95 -7.77 19.76
N PRO A 501 6.24 -7.16 20.93
CA PRO A 501 6.93 -5.88 20.95
C PRO A 501 8.30 -5.99 20.26
N PRO A 502 8.70 -4.99 19.46
CA PRO A 502 9.97 -5.02 18.76
C PRO A 502 11.12 -5.12 19.78
N PRO A 503 12.18 -5.91 19.46
CA PRO A 503 13.32 -5.99 20.32
C PRO A 503 13.92 -4.58 20.48
N GLN A 504 13.95 -4.10 21.72
CA GLN A 504 14.54 -2.78 21.99
C GLN A 504 16.03 -2.83 21.63
N PRO A 505 16.56 -1.82 20.95
CA PRO A 505 17.98 -1.75 20.71
C PRO A 505 18.68 -1.71 22.06
N PRO A 506 19.83 -2.41 22.21
CA PRO A 506 20.58 -2.37 23.45
C PRO A 506 20.91 -0.91 23.80
N GLN A 507 20.60 -0.52 25.03
CA GLN A 507 20.87 0.82 25.54
C GLN A 507 22.04 0.80 26.52
N PRO A 508 22.83 1.90 26.64
CA PRO A 508 23.86 2.02 27.65
C PRO A 508 23.25 1.86 29.04
N MET A 509 23.87 1.06 29.88
CA MET A 509 23.44 0.81 31.26
C MET A 509 24.57 1.13 32.20
N ASP A 510 24.24 1.36 33.48
CA ASP A 510 25.26 1.47 34.52
C ASP A 510 25.79 0.06 34.91
N PRO A 511 26.99 0.00 35.50
CA PRO A 511 27.62 -1.29 35.87
C PRO A 511 26.75 -2.16 36.78
N SER A 512 25.94 -1.55 37.65
CA SER A 512 25.11 -2.30 38.60
C SER A 512 23.98 -3.04 37.85
N MET A 513 23.38 -2.42 36.84
CA MET A 513 22.34 -3.02 36.00
C MET A 513 22.94 -4.14 35.11
N GLU A 514 24.17 -3.94 34.63
CA GLU A 514 24.90 -4.97 33.87
C GLU A 514 25.21 -6.20 34.74
N HIS A 515 25.54 -5.99 36.01
CA HIS A 515 25.71 -7.09 36.98
C HIS A 515 24.40 -7.87 37.20
N ILE A 516 23.26 -7.18 37.33
CA ILE A 516 21.94 -7.82 37.46
C ILE A 516 21.61 -8.63 36.20
N GLN A 517 21.91 -8.09 35.01
CA GLN A 517 21.69 -8.83 33.75
C GLN A 517 22.59 -10.05 33.64
N SER A 518 23.85 -9.93 34.05
CA SER A 518 24.78 -11.07 34.06
C SER A 518 24.29 -12.20 34.97
N MET A 519 23.77 -11.87 36.15
CA MET A 519 23.13 -12.82 37.05
C MET A 519 21.91 -13.52 36.45
N ALA A 520 21.13 -12.80 35.61
CA ALA A 520 20.01 -13.35 34.86
C ALA A 520 20.43 -14.11 33.58
N GLY A 521 21.73 -14.24 33.31
CA GLY A 521 22.24 -14.90 32.10
C GLY A 521 22.03 -14.15 30.80
N LYS A 522 21.60 -12.86 30.87
CA LYS A 522 21.39 -12.03 29.71
C LYS A 522 22.71 -11.41 29.24
N LYS A 523 22.83 -11.27 27.91
CA LYS A 523 23.96 -10.57 27.30
C LYS A 523 23.78 -9.06 27.43
N PHE A 524 24.87 -8.38 27.72
CA PHE A 524 24.99 -6.93 27.73
C PHE A 524 26.26 -6.56 26.98
N GLN A 525 26.41 -5.31 26.58
CA GLN A 525 27.54 -4.84 25.77
C GLN A 525 27.93 -3.43 26.17
N ALA A 526 29.21 -3.10 25.95
CA ALA A 526 29.72 -1.77 26.16
C ALA A 526 29.36 -0.82 25.02
N PHE A 527 29.16 0.47 25.32
CA PHE A 527 28.82 1.52 24.35
C PHE A 527 29.87 2.63 24.33
N PRO A 528 30.13 3.24 23.17
CA PRO A 528 31.00 4.41 23.06
C PRO A 528 30.56 5.54 23.99
N LYS A 529 31.50 6.31 24.50
CA LYS A 529 31.30 7.45 25.43
C LYS A 529 30.77 7.09 26.82
N GLN A 530 30.84 5.85 27.24
CA GLN A 530 30.68 5.48 28.65
C GLN A 530 32.00 5.77 29.39
N ASP A 531 31.96 5.91 30.71
CA ASP A 531 33.18 5.89 31.54
C ASP A 531 33.73 4.45 31.63
N HIS A 532 34.46 4.06 30.58
CA HIS A 532 34.97 2.72 30.44
C HIS A 532 35.85 2.28 31.64
N LYS A 533 36.61 3.20 32.23
CA LYS A 533 37.46 2.91 33.38
C LYS A 533 36.61 2.57 34.59
N ALA A 534 35.62 3.37 34.90
CA ALA A 534 34.70 3.13 36.02
C ALA A 534 33.93 1.81 35.87
N HIS A 535 33.52 1.46 34.63
CA HIS A 535 32.88 0.18 34.34
C HIS A 535 33.83 -0.99 34.57
N ILE A 536 35.09 -0.93 34.08
CA ILE A 536 36.08 -1.96 34.26
C ILE A 536 36.35 -2.19 35.76
N ASP A 537 36.55 -1.12 36.53
CA ASP A 537 36.76 -1.19 37.97
C ASP A 537 35.60 -1.83 38.71
N ALA A 538 34.35 -1.46 38.34
CA ALA A 538 33.13 -2.06 38.90
C ALA A 538 33.00 -3.55 38.57
N HIS A 539 33.31 -3.94 37.34
CA HIS A 539 33.25 -5.32 36.89
C HIS A 539 34.33 -6.19 37.52
N LEU A 540 35.58 -5.67 37.68
CA LEU A 540 36.65 -6.35 38.40
C LEU A 540 36.26 -6.64 39.85
N ASN A 541 35.65 -5.66 40.49
CA ASN A 541 35.17 -5.81 41.86
C ASN A 541 34.06 -6.86 41.98
N PHE A 542 33.14 -6.88 41.01
CA PHE A 542 32.07 -7.87 40.94
C PHE A 542 32.63 -9.29 40.70
N MET A 543 33.61 -9.44 39.82
CA MET A 543 34.30 -10.71 39.58
C MET A 543 35.00 -11.26 40.84
N GLY A 544 35.46 -10.38 41.72
CA GLY A 544 36.06 -10.75 43.04
C GLY A 544 35.08 -11.38 44.02
N THR A 545 33.75 -11.31 43.77
CA THR A 545 32.76 -11.89 44.68
C THR A 545 32.70 -13.42 44.58
N SER A 546 32.43 -14.11 45.69
CA SER A 546 32.30 -15.59 45.71
C SER A 546 31.19 -16.10 44.81
N MET A 547 30.16 -15.30 44.58
CA MET A 547 29.02 -15.62 43.73
C MET A 547 29.44 -15.76 42.25
N VAL A 548 30.26 -14.86 41.75
CA VAL A 548 30.74 -14.84 40.35
C VAL A 548 31.84 -15.87 40.15
N ARG A 549 32.78 -16.01 41.11
CA ARG A 549 33.87 -17.00 41.05
C ARG A 549 33.35 -18.43 40.90
N ASN A 550 32.22 -18.76 41.54
CA ASN A 550 31.65 -20.11 41.50
C ASN A 550 30.74 -20.32 40.28
N ASN A 551 30.51 -19.30 39.44
CA ASN A 551 29.66 -19.40 38.27
C ASN A 551 30.41 -19.05 36.98
N PRO A 552 30.87 -20.04 36.20
CA PRO A 552 31.68 -19.81 35.00
C PRO A 552 30.93 -19.05 33.90
N THR A 553 29.58 -19.13 33.88
CA THR A 553 28.75 -18.44 32.88
C THR A 553 28.76 -16.94 33.15
N ILE A 554 28.53 -16.53 34.40
CA ILE A 554 28.54 -15.12 34.80
C ILE A 554 29.95 -14.54 34.60
N MET A 555 30.98 -15.29 35.04
CA MET A 555 32.36 -14.91 34.86
C MET A 555 32.69 -14.61 33.40
N SER A 556 32.34 -15.52 32.48
CA SER A 556 32.57 -15.35 31.04
C SER A 556 31.84 -14.12 30.44
N LEU A 557 30.62 -13.83 30.88
CA LEU A 557 29.88 -12.66 30.43
C LEU A 557 30.55 -11.35 30.87
N VAL A 558 30.95 -11.26 32.12
CA VAL A 558 31.62 -10.07 32.68
C VAL A 558 32.99 -9.86 32.05
N GLN A 559 33.83 -10.93 31.92
CA GLN A 559 35.10 -10.84 31.24
C GLN A 559 34.99 -10.35 29.80
N LYS A 560 34.01 -10.87 29.08
CA LYS A 560 33.73 -10.41 27.70
C LYS A 560 33.42 -8.92 27.65
N ASN A 561 32.57 -8.44 28.55
CA ASN A 561 32.17 -7.01 28.59
C ASN A 561 33.39 -6.12 28.98
N ILE A 562 34.23 -6.53 29.90
CA ILE A 562 35.48 -5.82 30.22
C ILE A 562 36.37 -5.69 28.98
N LEU A 563 36.50 -6.74 28.17
CA LEU A 563 37.29 -6.69 26.93
C LEU A 563 36.62 -5.74 25.88
N GLU A 564 35.30 -5.66 25.85
CA GLU A 564 34.58 -4.70 25.02
C GLU A 564 34.85 -3.25 25.47
N HIS A 565 34.83 -2.97 26.79
CA HIS A 565 35.20 -1.68 27.35
C HIS A 565 36.64 -1.30 27.05
N ILE A 566 37.59 -2.23 27.20
CA ILE A 566 39.01 -2.02 26.86
C ILE A 566 39.15 -1.67 25.38
N SER A 567 38.46 -2.38 24.50
CA SER A 567 38.51 -2.11 23.06
C SER A 567 37.96 -0.73 22.70
N LEU A 568 36.85 -0.30 23.33
CA LEU A 568 36.27 1.02 23.12
C LEU A 568 37.15 2.13 23.71
N MET A 569 37.69 1.94 24.90
CA MET A 569 38.63 2.89 25.54
C MET A 569 39.86 3.10 24.67
N ALA A 570 40.46 2.00 24.14
CA ALA A 570 41.56 2.10 23.21
C ALA A 570 41.19 2.83 21.92
N GLN A 571 39.97 2.62 21.42
CA GLN A 571 39.49 3.30 20.23
C GLN A 571 39.26 4.81 20.45
N GLU A 572 38.73 5.20 21.61
CA GLU A 572 38.55 6.61 21.98
C GLU A 572 39.91 7.29 22.19
N GLN A 573 40.86 6.63 22.81
CA GLN A 573 42.21 7.15 22.97
C GLN A 573 42.92 7.35 21.63
N ILE A 574 42.78 6.41 20.70
CA ILE A 574 43.26 6.55 19.31
C ILE A 574 42.62 7.71 18.59
N GLN A 575 41.32 7.91 18.77
CA GLN A 575 40.63 9.06 18.18
C GLN A 575 41.14 10.42 18.69
N LEU A 576 41.61 10.45 19.91
CA LEU A 576 42.27 11.63 20.48
C LEU A 576 43.73 11.78 20.02
N GLU A 577 44.50 10.69 20.01
CA GLU A 577 45.93 10.68 19.68
C GLU A 577 46.17 10.96 18.16
N PHE A 578 45.30 10.41 17.26
CA PHE A 578 45.43 10.50 15.81
C PHE A 578 44.26 11.30 15.17
N LYS A 579 43.81 12.33 15.85
CA LYS A 579 42.64 13.10 15.40
C LYS A 579 42.80 13.70 13.99
N ASP A 580 43.95 14.29 13.72
CA ASP A 580 44.23 14.98 12.46
C ASP A 580 44.47 13.97 11.33
N GLU A 581 45.09 12.85 11.60
CA GLU A 581 45.31 11.76 10.64
C GLU A 581 43.98 11.06 10.27
N ILE A 582 43.08 10.87 11.25
CA ILE A 582 41.75 10.30 10.99
C ILE A 582 40.93 11.23 10.10
N VAL A 583 40.99 12.53 10.32
CA VAL A 583 40.31 13.51 9.46
C VAL A 583 40.88 13.47 8.03
N GLN A 584 42.23 13.39 7.89
CA GLN A 584 42.86 13.23 6.57
C GLN A 584 42.39 11.94 5.88
N LEU A 585 42.33 10.85 6.62
CA LEU A 585 41.89 9.54 6.11
C LEU A 585 40.42 9.57 5.65
N GLN A 586 39.54 10.24 6.39
CA GLN A 586 38.14 10.44 6.00
C GLN A 586 38.01 11.32 4.74
N GLN A 587 38.81 12.36 4.61
CA GLN A 587 38.84 13.20 3.40
C GLN A 587 39.33 12.41 2.18
N MET A 588 40.37 11.60 2.31
CA MET A 588 40.84 10.73 1.24
C MET A 588 39.81 9.67 0.84
N GLN A 589 39.11 9.08 1.80
CA GLN A 589 38.03 8.14 1.54
C GLN A 589 36.85 8.81 0.81
N ALA A 590 36.47 10.02 1.21
CA ALA A 590 35.42 10.78 0.54
C ALA A 590 35.80 11.14 -0.91
N GLN A 591 37.05 11.50 -1.16
CA GLN A 591 37.55 11.74 -2.51
C GLN A 591 37.52 10.47 -3.37
N MET A 592 37.91 9.33 -2.82
CA MET A 592 37.82 8.04 -3.53
C MET A 592 36.37 7.66 -3.85
N GLN A 593 35.43 7.89 -2.93
CA GLN A 593 34.01 7.66 -3.21
C GLN A 593 33.46 8.58 -4.31
N GLN A 594 33.87 9.85 -4.32
CA GLN A 594 33.50 10.76 -5.41
C GLN A 594 34.10 10.32 -6.75
N GLN A 595 35.35 9.87 -6.80
CA GLN A 595 35.97 9.33 -8.01
C GLN A 595 35.28 8.06 -8.51
N ALA A 596 34.88 7.17 -7.60
CA ALA A 596 34.11 5.98 -7.96
C ALA A 596 32.73 6.31 -8.56
N MET A 597 32.09 7.39 -8.09
CA MET A 597 30.83 7.88 -8.65
C MET A 597 30.98 8.49 -10.07
N THR A 598 32.18 8.94 -10.42
CA THR A 598 32.48 9.47 -11.77
C THR A 598 32.93 8.41 -12.77
N GLY A 599 32.88 7.13 -12.41
CA GLY A 599 33.18 5.99 -13.31
C GLY A 599 34.67 5.72 -13.51
N MET A 600 35.59 6.38 -12.75
CA MET A 600 37.00 6.05 -12.75
C MET A 600 37.30 4.95 -11.73
N PRO A 601 38.10 3.93 -12.09
CA PRO A 601 38.50 2.91 -11.13
C PRO A 601 39.33 3.57 -10.01
N PRO A 602 39.01 3.28 -8.72
CA PRO A 602 39.76 3.86 -7.60
C PRO A 602 41.22 3.42 -7.66
N GLN A 603 42.14 4.37 -7.72
CA GLN A 603 43.57 4.06 -7.62
C GLN A 603 43.96 3.84 -6.16
N PRO A 604 44.66 2.74 -5.85
CA PRO A 604 45.16 2.51 -4.50
C PRO A 604 46.11 3.64 -4.06
N ASN A 605 45.78 4.28 -2.95
CA ASN A 605 46.61 5.35 -2.38
C ASN A 605 47.50 4.74 -1.27
N PRO A 606 48.81 4.58 -1.54
CA PRO A 606 49.71 3.92 -0.58
C PRO A 606 49.84 4.69 0.76
N MET A 607 49.61 6.00 0.74
CA MET A 607 49.61 6.83 1.95
C MET A 607 48.44 6.54 2.86
N MET A 608 47.27 6.25 2.27
CA MET A 608 46.07 5.87 3.01
C MET A 608 46.22 4.52 3.68
N GLU A 609 46.83 3.56 2.97
CA GLU A 609 47.11 2.22 3.48
C GLU A 609 48.13 2.25 4.63
N GLN A 610 49.21 3.04 4.51
CA GLN A 610 50.19 3.23 5.57
C GLN A 610 49.57 3.88 6.82
N LEU A 611 48.74 4.90 6.67
CA LEU A 611 48.04 5.53 7.78
C LEU A 611 47.09 4.56 8.49
N GLN A 612 46.33 3.78 7.75
CA GLN A 612 45.47 2.75 8.31
C GLN A 612 46.25 1.71 9.11
N ILE A 613 47.37 1.19 8.55
CA ILE A 613 48.23 0.20 9.21
C ILE A 613 48.84 0.81 10.49
N THR A 614 49.25 2.06 10.48
CA THR A 614 49.84 2.75 11.64
C THR A 614 48.81 2.89 12.76
N ILE A 615 47.60 3.35 12.45
CA ILE A 615 46.51 3.50 13.40
C ILE A 615 46.10 2.14 13.97
N GLU A 616 45.93 1.12 13.11
CA GLU A 616 45.55 -0.24 13.51
C GLU A 616 46.64 -0.90 14.39
N SER A 617 47.91 -0.73 14.04
CA SER A 617 49.03 -1.22 14.84
C SER A 617 49.08 -0.57 16.22
N ARG A 618 48.86 0.75 16.30
CA ARG A 618 48.84 1.45 17.59
C ARG A 618 47.64 1.04 18.44
N LYS A 619 46.45 0.89 17.80
CA LYS A 619 45.25 0.37 18.46
C LYS A 619 45.47 -1.00 19.07
N SER A 620 46.06 -1.89 18.30
CA SER A 620 46.36 -3.26 18.74
C SER A 620 47.34 -3.28 19.92
N LYS A 621 48.37 -2.41 19.90
CA LYS A 621 49.31 -2.26 21.02
C LYS A 621 48.64 -1.75 22.28
N LEU A 622 47.78 -0.71 22.16
CA LEU A 622 47.03 -0.18 23.31
C LEU A 622 46.09 -1.22 23.92
N ILE A 623 45.38 -1.97 23.08
CA ILE A 623 44.52 -3.06 23.56
C ILE A 623 45.33 -4.10 24.28
N ALA A 624 46.52 -4.48 23.77
CA ALA A 624 47.37 -5.47 24.39
C ALA A 624 47.93 -4.98 25.74
N GLU A 625 48.34 -3.70 25.83
CA GLU A 625 48.82 -3.08 27.08
C GLU A 625 47.70 -3.07 28.14
N MET A 626 46.51 -2.54 27.78
CA MET A 626 45.36 -2.47 28.70
C MET A 626 44.84 -3.85 29.09
N THR A 627 44.89 -4.83 28.19
CA THR A 627 44.50 -6.22 28.51
C THR A 627 45.50 -6.87 29.44
N LYS A 628 46.80 -6.55 29.31
CA LYS A 628 47.82 -7.03 30.23
C LYS A 628 47.61 -6.47 31.64
N ASP A 629 47.33 -5.16 31.73
CA ASP A 629 47.07 -4.52 33.02
C ASP A 629 45.80 -5.13 33.68
N PHE A 630 44.75 -5.38 32.90
CA PHE A 630 43.57 -6.09 33.37
C PHE A 630 43.89 -7.49 33.89
N MET A 631 44.68 -8.27 33.17
CA MET A 631 45.06 -9.63 33.60
C MET A 631 45.94 -9.63 34.87
N GLU A 632 46.75 -8.60 35.06
CA GLU A 632 47.54 -8.45 36.28
C GLU A 632 46.66 -8.10 37.49
N GLU A 633 45.63 -7.23 37.30
CA GLU A 633 44.66 -6.91 38.33
C GLU A 633 43.73 -8.10 38.64
N GLU A 634 43.28 -8.82 37.64
CA GLU A 634 42.50 -10.06 37.82
C GLU A 634 43.28 -11.11 38.61
N ARG A 635 44.59 -11.27 38.36
CA ARG A 635 45.48 -12.16 39.15
C ARG A 635 45.58 -11.71 40.58
N LYS A 636 45.71 -10.42 40.87
CA LYS A 636 45.74 -9.87 42.23
C LYS A 636 44.46 -10.16 42.99
N ILE A 637 43.31 -10.01 42.33
CA ILE A 637 41.97 -10.29 42.91
C ILE A 637 41.79 -11.79 43.16
N ASN A 638 42.28 -12.63 42.25
CA ASN A 638 42.20 -14.10 42.39
C ASN A 638 43.20 -14.68 43.36
N SER A 639 44.35 -14.03 43.61
CA SER A 639 45.38 -14.44 44.58
C SER A 639 45.16 -13.91 45.98
N ALA A 640 44.21 -13.02 46.20
CA ALA A 640 43.87 -12.51 47.53
C ALA A 640 43.02 -13.54 48.29
N GLU A 641 43.72 -14.55 48.87
CA GLU A 641 43.15 -15.45 49.86
C GLU A 641 42.75 -14.65 51.12
N ASP A 642 41.52 -14.89 51.56
CA ASP A 642 40.98 -14.68 52.90
C ASP A 642 41.41 -13.43 53.71
N VAL A 643 41.05 -12.25 53.22
CA VAL A 643 40.92 -11.10 54.11
C VAL A 643 39.45 -10.86 54.41
N ASP A 644 39.13 -10.85 55.72
CA ASP A 644 37.78 -10.66 56.27
C ASP A 644 36.98 -9.59 55.50
N PRO A 645 35.78 -9.89 54.99
CA PRO A 645 34.93 -8.99 54.20
C PRO A 645 34.67 -7.63 54.86
N LEU A 646 34.68 -7.59 56.20
CA LEU A 646 34.52 -6.36 57.01
C LEU A 646 35.69 -5.40 56.91
N ILE A 647 36.93 -5.94 56.77
CA ILE A 647 38.13 -5.12 56.60
C ILE A 647 38.21 -4.55 55.19
N LYS A 648 37.79 -5.31 54.17
CA LYS A 648 37.69 -4.87 52.79
C LYS A 648 36.61 -3.80 52.58
N LEU A 649 35.47 -3.90 53.28
CA LEU A 649 34.44 -2.87 53.25
C LEU A 649 34.88 -1.54 53.91
N LYS A 650 35.62 -1.61 55.04
CA LYS A 650 36.14 -0.42 55.69
C LYS A 650 37.27 0.26 54.90
N SER A 651 38.18 -0.48 54.27
CA SER A 651 39.22 0.12 53.42
C SER A 651 38.58 0.80 52.19
N ARG A 652 37.56 0.18 51.59
CA ARG A 652 36.81 0.74 50.46
C ARG A 652 36.02 2.01 50.83
N GLU A 653 35.44 2.05 52.03
CA GLU A 653 34.72 3.25 52.51
C GLU A 653 35.69 4.41 52.70
N VAL A 654 36.94 4.13 53.09
CA VAL A 654 38.02 5.13 53.23
C VAL A 654 38.49 5.60 51.85
N ASP A 655 38.65 4.69 50.88
CA ASP A 655 39.05 5.00 49.49
C ASP A 655 37.96 5.80 48.75
N LEU A 656 36.69 5.45 48.90
CA LEU A 656 35.55 6.22 48.37
C LEU A 656 35.45 7.61 48.96
N ARG A 657 35.69 7.76 50.28
CA ARG A 657 35.74 9.09 50.95
C ARG A 657 36.93 9.93 50.50
N ALA A 658 38.08 9.29 50.23
CA ALA A 658 39.24 9.97 49.66
C ALA A 658 38.97 10.48 48.26
N MET A 659 38.39 9.66 47.37
CA MET A 659 38.01 10.03 46.00
C MET A 659 36.91 11.12 46.00
N GLU A 660 35.92 11.03 46.91
CA GLU A 660 34.85 12.05 47.03
C GLU A 660 35.42 13.39 47.54
N ASN A 661 36.45 13.38 48.40
CA ASN A 661 37.14 14.54 48.82
C ASN A 661 38.05 15.16 47.74
N GLU A 662 38.72 14.36 46.94
CA GLU A 662 39.44 14.84 45.75
C GLU A 662 38.51 15.46 44.73
N ARG A 663 37.37 14.83 44.41
CA ARG A 663 36.37 15.38 43.49
C ARG A 663 35.79 16.71 44.02
N LYS A 664 35.48 16.80 45.29
CA LYS A 664 35.04 18.04 45.92
C LYS A 664 36.09 19.15 45.90
N LYS A 665 37.37 18.77 45.91
CA LYS A 665 38.50 19.70 45.80
C LYS A 665 38.65 20.21 44.37
N GLU A 666 38.53 19.34 43.38
CA GLU A 666 38.52 19.69 41.97
C GLU A 666 37.29 20.54 41.58
N GLU A 667 36.10 20.19 42.07
CA GLU A 667 34.87 21.01 41.89
C GLU A 667 35.00 22.38 42.57
N GLY A 668 35.72 22.44 43.70
CA GLY A 668 36.01 23.70 44.40
C GLY A 668 37.00 24.59 43.63
N GLU A 669 38.04 23.98 43.05
CA GLU A 669 39.02 24.67 42.21
C GLU A 669 38.40 25.18 40.91
N GLN A 670 37.57 24.37 40.25
CA GLN A 670 36.80 24.82 39.05
C GLN A 670 35.84 25.93 39.34
N LYS A 671 35.15 25.93 40.50
CA LYS A 671 34.31 27.05 40.92
C LYS A 671 35.08 28.32 41.16
N LEU A 672 36.26 28.23 41.80
CA LEU A 672 37.17 29.35 42.02
C LEU A 672 37.73 29.92 40.69
N GLU A 673 38.00 29.07 39.69
CA GLU A 673 38.42 29.51 38.37
C GLU A 673 37.30 30.23 37.62
N ILE A 674 36.07 29.70 37.68
CA ILE A 674 34.88 30.35 37.09
C ILE A 674 34.58 31.70 37.76
N GLU A 675 34.76 31.80 39.08
CA GLU A 675 34.56 33.02 39.83
C GLU A 675 35.64 34.07 39.51
N ARG A 676 36.90 33.65 39.35
CA ARG A 676 38.00 34.51 38.87
C ARG A 676 37.76 34.99 37.45
N ALA A 677 37.27 34.11 36.54
CA ALA A 677 36.94 34.48 35.17
C ALA A 677 35.79 35.50 35.10
N LYS A 678 34.80 35.36 35.97
CA LYS A 678 33.72 36.39 36.13
C LYS A 678 34.19 37.72 36.64
N LEU A 679 35.06 37.72 37.65
CA LEU A 679 35.66 38.96 38.18
C LEU A 679 36.50 39.68 37.11
N VAL A 680 37.26 38.97 36.29
CA VAL A 680 38.01 39.55 35.17
C VAL A 680 37.05 40.13 34.10
N GLN A 681 35.95 39.44 33.84
CA GLN A 681 34.96 39.88 32.85
C GLN A 681 34.16 41.12 33.33
N ASP A 682 33.90 41.19 34.62
CA ASP A 682 33.26 42.36 35.22
C ASP A 682 34.22 43.57 35.31
N GLN A 683 35.53 43.32 35.47
CA GLN A 683 36.57 44.36 35.46
C GLN A 683 36.73 44.92 34.02
N VAL A 684 36.73 44.09 33.00
CA VAL A 684 36.78 44.52 31.60
C VAL A 684 35.52 45.32 31.21
N LYS A 685 34.34 44.92 31.68
CA LYS A 685 33.10 45.71 31.49
C LYS A 685 33.07 47.00 32.21
N PHE A 686 33.75 47.11 33.35
CA PHE A 686 33.87 48.35 34.11
C PHE A 686 34.84 49.30 33.39
N ASP A 687 35.96 48.81 32.88
CA ASP A 687 36.94 49.56 32.11
C ASP A 687 36.35 50.05 30.78
N GLU A 688 35.60 49.23 30.06
CA GLU A 688 34.86 49.64 28.85
C GLU A 688 33.78 50.71 29.10
N LYS A 689 33.17 50.72 30.30
CA LYS A 689 32.22 51.76 30.70
C LYS A 689 32.89 53.06 31.11
N MET A 690 34.13 53.03 31.58
CA MET A 690 34.90 54.23 31.89
C MET A 690 35.45 54.88 30.61
N GLU A 691 35.83 54.10 29.60
CA GLU A 691 36.26 54.65 28.27
C GLU A 691 35.11 55.20 27.44
N GLN A 692 33.85 54.90 27.75
CA GLN A 692 32.69 55.49 27.05
C GLN A 692 32.17 56.80 27.71
N ASN A 693 32.75 57.24 28.85
CA ASN A 693 32.33 58.43 29.57
C ASN A 693 33.41 59.52 29.65
N ASP A 694 34.55 59.36 28.96
CA ASP A 694 35.48 60.38 28.53
C ASP A 694 35.31 60.67 27.03
#